data_8b810f683cb3e1beb9163f682cc88c0f
#
_entry.id   8b810f683cb3e1beb9163f682cc88c0f
#
_cell.length_a   1.000
_cell.length_b   1.000
_cell.length_c   1.000
_cell.angle_alpha   90.00
_cell.angle_beta   90.00
_cell.angle_gamma   90.00
#
_symmetry.space_group_name_H-M   'P 1'
#
loop_
_entity.id
_entity.type
_entity.pdbx_description
1 polymer ?
#
loop_
_entity_poly.entity_id
_entity_poly.type
_entity_poly.pdbx_seq_one_letter_code
_entity_poly.pdbx_strand_id
1 'polypeptide(L)'
;MVKYLVGGMLFLIAISVSAQRITGTVNEQLAESKTLRPITGANVYWSGTSQAVSTDTAGKFSIPRITQSNLLVISFVGFRNDTVRVGAESELQVVLQNDQTLNEVTVRGNATTIDRLSPHQTEIITTRALAKAACCNLSESFETNASVSVSYSDAVTGAKQIQMLGLNGTYIQTNIENIPSIRGLASTFGLNFVPGTWIQSIDIGKGAGSVVNGYESMTGQINVELQKPDTREKLYLNTYINSFGRAETNLNLAHQLNEKWSTALLTHASALRSRIDQNKDGFLDLPLYTQYNVVNRWKYQSEKVMAQFGVKALYEDRLGGQKNFKSEMKGSDAVYGFGAKVNRYEFFSKVARLFPDKPYKGLGLIVNASLYDSKSYFGRSNYNGRQETLYGNLIYQSIIGNTNHTYKAGLSYLLDQYKERYRDMPLTRNESVPGAFFEYTYNHLDKFVLVGGGRVDFHNLYGTQWTPRLHLKYNLTDETTLRASVGKGFRVANPLAEYYGNLVSSRSVVFREQIRPEVSWNFGASVTQEFKLGEMDGNLIVDFYRTNFDNQLIADMEDPRYIVFYNLEGKAYANSFQAEANLTPLKRFELKLAYRLFDVKQTIRDMNNENVLLPRMMVSRDRVLFNAGYALPYDKWKFDATLQWNGKRRIPYMGPVSDHQHEASTMESTMSPSFYNLNAQVTRTFPKWDIYIGGENLTHFRQKDPIMNANYPFGENFDAGMAWGPVTGRMIYAGIRYKIIK
;
A
#
# COMPACT_ATOMS: atom_id res chain seq x y z
N MET A 1 48.15 -71.18 -52.29
CA MET A 1 47.43 -70.04 -52.94
C MET A 1 46.88 -69.20 -51.85
N VAL A 2 47.51 -68.09 -51.70
CA VAL A 2 47.28 -67.13 -50.59
C VAL A 2 46.19 -66.17 -50.94
N LYS A 3 45.23 -66.00 -50.09
CA LYS A 3 44.27 -64.84 -50.19
C LYS A 3 44.44 -64.07 -48.86
N TYR A 4 44.94 -62.85 -49.03
CA TYR A 4 45.02 -61.83 -47.94
C TYR A 4 43.65 -61.30 -47.58
N LEU A 5 43.32 -61.30 -46.32
CA LEU A 5 42.20 -60.58 -45.73
C LEU A 5 42.76 -59.38 -45.00
N VAL A 6 42.50 -58.18 -45.58
CA VAL A 6 42.79 -56.91 -44.95
C VAL A 6 41.58 -56.54 -44.12
N GLY A 7 41.72 -56.71 -42.78
CA GLY A 7 40.72 -56.21 -41.84
C GLY A 7 40.96 -54.72 -41.58
N GLY A 8 40.14 -53.87 -42.13
CA GLY A 8 40.14 -52.44 -41.80
C GLY A 8 39.54 -52.18 -40.40
N MET A 9 40.41 -51.81 -39.49
CA MET A 9 40.02 -51.36 -38.14
C MET A 9 39.50 -49.89 -38.22
N LEU A 10 38.18 -49.75 -38.30
CA LEU A 10 37.55 -48.43 -38.18
C LEU A 10 37.61 -47.98 -36.74
N PHE A 11 38.56 -47.09 -36.44
CA PHE A 11 38.60 -46.31 -35.23
C PHE A 11 37.44 -45.28 -35.27
N LEU A 12 36.33 -45.57 -34.61
CA LEU A 12 35.30 -44.58 -34.28
C LEU A 12 35.88 -43.63 -33.24
N ILE A 13 36.45 -42.52 -33.67
CA ILE A 13 36.72 -41.38 -32.80
C ILE A 13 35.38 -40.80 -32.42
N ALA A 14 34.86 -41.18 -31.25
CA ALA A 14 33.77 -40.47 -30.61
C ALA A 14 34.28 -39.06 -30.22
N ILE A 15 34.06 -38.09 -31.10
CA ILE A 15 34.24 -36.67 -30.75
C ILE A 15 33.19 -36.37 -29.69
N SER A 16 33.57 -36.42 -28.42
CA SER A 16 32.79 -35.88 -27.33
C SER A 16 32.70 -34.38 -27.57
N VAL A 17 31.63 -33.94 -28.21
CA VAL A 17 31.27 -32.51 -28.25
C VAL A 17 30.95 -32.13 -26.80
N SER A 18 31.98 -31.72 -26.08
CA SER A 18 31.83 -31.07 -24.79
C SER A 18 31.03 -29.79 -25.04
N ALA A 19 29.74 -29.80 -24.72
CA ALA A 19 28.91 -28.60 -24.81
C ALA A 19 29.62 -27.51 -24.01
N GLN A 20 30.10 -26.47 -24.67
CA GLN A 20 30.77 -25.33 -24.04
C GLN A 20 29.83 -24.76 -22.97
N ARG A 21 30.26 -24.72 -21.73
CA ARG A 21 29.46 -24.19 -20.62
C ARG A 21 29.89 -22.76 -20.31
N ILE A 22 28.97 -21.97 -19.90
CA ILE A 22 29.21 -20.66 -19.32
C ILE A 22 29.10 -20.82 -17.80
N THR A 23 30.14 -20.41 -17.11
CA THR A 23 30.20 -20.36 -15.67
C THR A 23 30.17 -18.91 -15.20
N GLY A 24 29.80 -18.70 -13.97
CA GLY A 24 29.86 -17.34 -13.40
C GLY A 24 29.47 -17.29 -11.95
N THR A 25 29.51 -16.10 -11.40
CA THR A 25 29.07 -15.80 -10.04
C THR A 25 28.03 -14.69 -10.06
N VAL A 26 26.99 -14.86 -9.25
CA VAL A 26 25.98 -13.85 -9.01
C VAL A 26 26.15 -13.34 -7.58
N ASN A 27 26.38 -12.05 -7.46
CA ASN A 27 26.62 -11.38 -6.19
C ASN A 27 25.65 -10.23 -6.00
N GLU A 28 25.45 -9.80 -4.77
CA GLU A 28 24.91 -8.48 -4.44
C GLU A 28 26.07 -7.57 -3.99
N GLN A 29 26.01 -6.31 -4.35
CA GLN A 29 26.91 -5.31 -3.80
C GLN A 29 26.28 -4.73 -2.54
N LEU A 30 27.00 -4.83 -1.44
CA LEU A 30 26.54 -4.27 -0.18
C LEU A 30 26.73 -2.73 -0.19
N ALA A 31 25.66 -1.98 0.08
CA ALA A 31 25.55 -0.53 -0.14
C ALA A 31 26.66 0.34 0.50
N GLU A 32 27.30 -0.10 1.60
CA GLU A 32 28.31 0.68 2.33
C GLU A 32 29.75 0.13 2.19
N SER A 33 29.92 -0.99 1.55
CA SER A 33 31.25 -1.58 1.30
C SER A 33 31.31 -2.09 -0.13
N LYS A 34 32.44 -1.95 -0.80
CA LYS A 34 32.67 -2.58 -2.10
C LYS A 34 32.68 -4.12 -2.03
N THR A 35 32.28 -4.70 -0.91
CA THR A 35 32.27 -6.14 -0.66
C THR A 35 31.10 -6.77 -1.39
N LEU A 36 31.38 -7.76 -2.22
CA LEU A 36 30.40 -8.58 -2.92
C LEU A 36 29.98 -9.73 -2.01
N ARG A 37 28.67 -9.94 -1.89
CA ARG A 37 28.09 -11.09 -1.18
C ARG A 37 27.44 -12.02 -2.20
N PRO A 38 27.75 -13.33 -2.19
CA PRO A 38 27.15 -14.27 -3.12
C PRO A 38 25.65 -14.42 -2.87
N ILE A 39 24.87 -14.48 -3.95
CA ILE A 39 23.43 -14.73 -3.90
C ILE A 39 23.19 -16.21 -4.17
N THR A 40 22.70 -16.92 -3.16
CA THR A 40 22.30 -18.32 -3.28
C THR A 40 20.89 -18.42 -3.85
N GLY A 41 20.68 -19.29 -4.85
CA GLY A 41 19.36 -19.56 -5.42
C GLY A 41 18.90 -18.51 -6.44
N ALA A 42 19.79 -17.65 -6.96
CA ALA A 42 19.48 -16.78 -8.07
C ALA A 42 19.21 -17.61 -9.33
N ASN A 43 18.16 -17.27 -10.06
CA ASN A 43 17.79 -17.92 -11.32
C ASN A 43 18.62 -17.36 -12.46
N VAL A 44 19.27 -18.23 -13.23
CA VAL A 44 20.05 -17.90 -14.42
C VAL A 44 19.49 -18.68 -15.59
N TYR A 45 18.96 -18.00 -16.60
CA TYR A 45 18.31 -18.66 -17.72
C TYR A 45 18.49 -17.92 -19.04
N TRP A 46 18.49 -18.69 -20.15
CA TRP A 46 18.51 -18.12 -21.48
C TRP A 46 17.12 -17.59 -21.84
N SER A 47 17.06 -16.32 -22.23
CA SER A 47 15.82 -15.67 -22.64
C SER A 47 15.14 -16.42 -23.79
N GLY A 48 13.85 -16.67 -23.68
CA GLY A 48 13.06 -17.37 -24.69
C GLY A 48 13.31 -18.88 -24.78
N THR A 49 13.91 -19.49 -23.75
CA THR A 49 14.20 -20.95 -23.72
C THR A 49 13.76 -21.57 -22.40
N SER A 50 13.86 -22.89 -22.31
CA SER A 50 13.62 -23.64 -21.06
C SER A 50 14.93 -23.95 -20.30
N GLN A 51 16.08 -23.51 -20.80
CA GLN A 51 17.37 -23.75 -20.16
C GLN A 51 17.61 -22.77 -19.03
N ALA A 52 17.60 -23.29 -17.81
CA ALA A 52 17.75 -22.50 -16.60
C ALA A 52 18.50 -23.28 -15.53
N VAL A 53 19.24 -22.59 -14.67
CA VAL A 53 19.95 -23.11 -13.49
C VAL A 53 19.78 -22.13 -12.34
N SER A 54 20.03 -22.59 -11.11
CA SER A 54 20.14 -21.71 -9.94
C SER A 54 21.58 -21.63 -9.45
N THR A 55 21.94 -20.53 -8.80
CA THR A 55 23.23 -20.37 -8.15
C THR A 55 23.33 -21.23 -6.87
N ASP A 56 24.50 -21.75 -6.60
CA ASP A 56 24.85 -22.50 -5.38
C ASP A 56 25.05 -21.54 -4.16
N THR A 57 25.46 -22.11 -3.01
CA THR A 57 25.72 -21.35 -1.78
C THR A 57 26.85 -20.32 -1.91
N ALA A 58 27.76 -20.51 -2.87
CA ALA A 58 28.84 -19.59 -3.20
C ALA A 58 28.45 -18.60 -4.30
N GLY A 59 27.16 -18.56 -4.71
CA GLY A 59 26.67 -17.70 -5.78
C GLY A 59 27.11 -18.16 -7.18
N LYS A 60 27.68 -19.35 -7.33
CA LYS A 60 28.18 -19.85 -8.61
C LYS A 60 27.11 -20.54 -9.41
N PHE A 61 27.18 -20.39 -10.75
CA PHE A 61 26.34 -21.11 -11.69
C PHE A 61 27.17 -21.72 -12.84
N SER A 62 26.59 -22.73 -13.50
CA SER A 62 27.12 -23.31 -14.73
C SER A 62 25.96 -23.70 -15.64
N ILE A 63 25.83 -23.05 -16.79
CA ILE A 63 24.76 -23.25 -17.76
C ILE A 63 25.34 -23.64 -19.14
N PRO A 64 24.75 -24.62 -19.87
CA PRO A 64 25.18 -24.94 -21.20
C PRO A 64 25.04 -23.74 -22.14
N ARG A 65 26.03 -23.50 -23.01
CA ARG A 65 25.90 -22.50 -24.09
C ARG A 65 24.93 -23.02 -25.14
N ILE A 66 24.04 -22.18 -25.61
CA ILE A 66 23.07 -22.51 -26.64
C ILE A 66 23.18 -21.54 -27.82
N THR A 67 22.71 -21.95 -28.99
CA THR A 67 22.71 -21.13 -30.22
C THR A 67 21.42 -20.33 -30.41
N GLN A 68 20.37 -20.69 -29.70
CA GLN A 68 19.03 -20.10 -29.84
C GLN A 68 18.87 -18.72 -29.16
N SER A 69 19.75 -18.40 -28.21
CA SER A 69 19.74 -17.12 -27.52
C SER A 69 21.15 -16.73 -27.09
N ASN A 70 21.46 -15.45 -27.15
CA ASN A 70 22.66 -14.87 -26.57
C ASN A 70 22.38 -13.95 -25.38
N LEU A 71 21.12 -13.91 -24.92
CA LEU A 71 20.69 -13.12 -23.77
C LEU A 71 20.48 -14.01 -22.56
N LEU A 72 21.36 -13.85 -21.57
CA LEU A 72 21.29 -14.55 -20.29
C LEU A 72 20.63 -13.63 -19.27
N VAL A 73 19.50 -14.05 -18.74
CA VAL A 73 18.75 -13.31 -17.72
C VAL A 73 19.07 -13.88 -16.36
N ILE A 74 19.42 -13.01 -15.43
CA ILE A 74 19.67 -13.33 -14.03
C ILE A 74 18.61 -12.66 -13.17
N SER A 75 17.92 -13.42 -12.35
CA SER A 75 16.83 -12.92 -11.50
C SER A 75 16.88 -13.53 -10.10
N PHE A 76 16.54 -12.73 -9.12
CA PHE A 76 16.34 -13.19 -7.75
C PHE A 76 15.27 -12.35 -7.05
N VAL A 77 14.52 -12.97 -6.13
CA VAL A 77 13.43 -12.28 -5.42
C VAL A 77 13.96 -11.11 -4.61
N GLY A 78 13.43 -9.90 -4.85
CA GLY A 78 13.89 -8.66 -4.21
C GLY A 78 15.06 -7.99 -4.91
N PHE A 79 15.45 -8.46 -6.10
CA PHE A 79 16.49 -7.87 -6.92
C PHE A 79 15.96 -7.56 -8.33
N ARG A 80 16.51 -6.52 -8.93
CA ARG A 80 16.24 -6.20 -10.33
C ARG A 80 16.85 -7.30 -11.21
N ASN A 81 16.07 -7.80 -12.17
CA ASN A 81 16.59 -8.72 -13.16
C ASN A 81 17.71 -8.03 -13.97
N ASP A 82 18.79 -8.75 -14.19
CA ASP A 82 19.86 -8.31 -15.08
C ASP A 82 19.85 -9.18 -16.35
N THR A 83 20.10 -8.57 -17.51
CA THR A 83 20.13 -9.27 -18.80
C THR A 83 21.49 -9.02 -19.45
N VAL A 84 22.31 -10.04 -19.45
CA VAL A 84 23.68 -10.00 -20.01
C VAL A 84 23.67 -10.55 -21.42
N ARG A 85 24.20 -9.79 -22.38
CA ARG A 85 24.47 -10.30 -23.72
C ARG A 85 25.78 -11.06 -23.69
N VAL A 86 25.71 -12.37 -23.83
CA VAL A 86 26.87 -13.27 -23.78
C VAL A 86 27.51 -13.36 -25.18
N GLY A 87 28.75 -12.91 -25.32
CA GLY A 87 29.59 -13.02 -26.50
C GLY A 87 30.42 -14.29 -26.52
N ALA A 88 31.74 -14.16 -26.66
CA ALA A 88 32.68 -15.26 -26.64
C ALA A 88 33.11 -15.68 -25.22
N GLU A 89 32.69 -14.91 -24.18
CA GLU A 89 33.11 -15.13 -22.80
C GLU A 89 32.57 -16.47 -22.29
N SER A 90 33.42 -17.18 -21.49
CA SER A 90 33.06 -18.42 -20.82
C SER A 90 32.82 -18.26 -19.31
N GLU A 91 33.20 -17.09 -18.74
CA GLU A 91 33.02 -16.77 -17.34
C GLU A 91 32.39 -15.38 -17.17
N LEU A 92 31.39 -15.28 -16.30
CA LEU A 92 30.62 -14.06 -16.05
C LEU A 92 30.63 -13.71 -14.56
N GLN A 93 30.80 -12.44 -14.27
CA GLN A 93 30.55 -11.89 -12.93
C GLN A 93 29.35 -10.94 -13.00
N VAL A 94 28.27 -11.31 -12.34
CA VAL A 94 27.05 -10.56 -12.33
C VAL A 94 26.82 -10.02 -10.92
N VAL A 95 26.54 -8.73 -10.83
CA VAL A 95 26.16 -8.09 -9.57
C VAL A 95 24.71 -7.64 -9.69
N LEU A 96 23.80 -8.41 -9.10
CA LEU A 96 22.40 -8.02 -9.06
C LEU A 96 22.23 -6.81 -8.14
N GLN A 97 21.51 -5.85 -8.65
CA GLN A 97 21.11 -4.70 -7.85
C GLN A 97 19.86 -5.08 -7.08
N ASN A 98 19.92 -4.92 -5.77
CA ASN A 98 18.74 -5.08 -4.93
C ASN A 98 17.74 -3.99 -5.34
N ASP A 99 16.50 -4.34 -5.64
CA ASP A 99 15.44 -3.39 -5.97
C ASP A 99 15.25 -2.32 -4.87
N GLN A 100 15.79 -2.59 -3.69
CA GLN A 100 15.69 -1.76 -2.50
C GLN A 100 16.97 -1.00 -2.12
N THR A 101 18.12 -1.35 -2.72
CA THR A 101 19.38 -0.61 -2.54
C THR A 101 19.73 0.12 -3.82
N LEU A 102 19.16 1.29 -4.00
CA LEU A 102 19.73 2.27 -4.90
C LEU A 102 21.14 2.58 -4.40
N ASN A 103 22.14 2.21 -5.22
CA ASN A 103 23.55 2.38 -4.93
C ASN A 103 23.87 3.75 -4.36
N GLU A 104 24.49 3.77 -3.18
CA GLU A 104 25.01 4.95 -2.53
C GLU A 104 26.24 5.57 -3.26
N VAL A 105 26.69 4.96 -4.35
CA VAL A 105 27.86 5.42 -5.15
C VAL A 105 27.49 6.17 -6.42
N THR A 106 26.25 6.10 -6.86
CA THR A 106 25.74 7.03 -7.91
C THR A 106 24.56 7.78 -7.33
N VAL A 107 24.69 9.07 -7.19
CA VAL A 107 23.73 10.08 -6.72
C VAL A 107 22.50 10.17 -7.64
N ARG A 108 21.88 9.05 -8.00
CA ARG A 108 20.81 8.94 -9.00
C ARG A 108 19.66 8.06 -8.51
N GLY A 109 19.27 8.17 -7.26
CA GLY A 109 18.11 7.45 -6.77
C GLY A 109 17.01 8.42 -6.36
N ASN A 110 15.98 8.60 -7.17
CA ASN A 110 14.77 9.29 -6.74
C ASN A 110 14.21 8.59 -5.51
N ALA A 111 13.74 9.36 -4.53
CA ALA A 111 13.15 8.84 -3.30
C ALA A 111 11.90 7.98 -3.57
N THR A 112 11.26 8.21 -4.69
CA THR A 112 10.15 7.40 -5.22
C THR A 112 10.54 6.92 -6.61
N THR A 113 10.44 5.63 -6.86
CA THR A 113 10.77 5.03 -8.15
C THR A 113 9.54 4.36 -8.77
N ILE A 114 9.54 4.25 -10.10
CA ILE A 114 8.53 3.48 -10.82
C ILE A 114 9.11 2.14 -11.18
N ASP A 115 8.37 1.09 -10.88
CA ASP A 115 8.73 -0.25 -11.34
C ASP A 115 8.56 -0.33 -12.85
N ARG A 116 9.68 -0.25 -13.57
CA ARG A 116 9.72 -0.32 -15.04
C ARG A 116 9.45 -1.72 -15.55
N LEU A 117 9.72 -2.73 -14.78
CA LEU A 117 9.56 -4.13 -15.19
C LEU A 117 8.10 -4.58 -15.03
N SER A 118 7.38 -4.02 -14.07
CA SER A 118 5.98 -4.33 -13.86
C SER A 118 5.08 -3.90 -15.01
N PRO A 119 4.17 -4.76 -15.49
CA PRO A 119 3.09 -4.36 -16.39
C PRO A 119 2.05 -3.46 -15.72
N HIS A 120 1.97 -3.50 -14.37
CA HIS A 120 1.17 -2.56 -13.59
C HIS A 120 1.90 -1.22 -13.47
N GLN A 121 1.15 -0.12 -13.48
CA GLN A 121 1.70 1.18 -13.10
C GLN A 121 1.94 1.18 -11.59
N THR A 122 3.13 0.80 -11.17
CA THR A 122 3.52 0.67 -9.76
C THR A 122 4.55 1.74 -9.39
N GLU A 123 4.21 2.51 -8.36
CA GLU A 123 5.09 3.47 -7.71
C GLU A 123 5.63 2.85 -6.42
N ILE A 124 6.94 2.88 -6.20
CA ILE A 124 7.59 2.34 -5.01
C ILE A 124 8.06 3.50 -4.14
N ILE A 125 7.51 3.61 -2.93
CA ILE A 125 8.00 4.52 -1.89
C ILE A 125 9.09 3.78 -1.12
N THR A 126 10.31 4.23 -1.25
CA THR A 126 11.48 3.60 -0.60
C THR A 126 11.67 4.10 0.84
N THR A 127 12.49 3.40 1.63
CA THR A 127 12.91 3.85 2.97
C THR A 127 13.46 5.29 2.96
N ARG A 128 14.15 5.70 1.89
CA ARG A 128 14.67 7.08 1.72
C ARG A 128 13.51 8.08 1.60
N ALA A 129 12.45 7.76 0.85
CA ALA A 129 11.26 8.60 0.73
C ALA A 129 10.52 8.71 2.07
N LEU A 130 10.39 7.59 2.78
CA LEU A 130 9.77 7.55 4.11
C LEU A 130 10.55 8.39 5.14
N ALA A 131 11.86 8.54 4.98
CA ALA A 131 12.70 9.32 5.88
C ALA A 131 12.60 10.84 5.65
N LYS A 132 12.01 11.32 4.54
CA LYS A 132 11.82 12.75 4.22
C LYS A 132 10.79 13.45 5.10
N ALA A 133 9.92 12.70 5.75
CA ALA A 133 8.99 13.18 6.76
C ALA A 133 9.06 12.25 7.98
N ALA A 134 8.67 12.70 9.15
CA ALA A 134 8.57 11.81 10.32
C ALA A 134 7.29 10.97 10.18
N CYS A 135 7.35 9.93 9.36
CA CYS A 135 6.23 9.00 9.18
C CYS A 135 6.09 8.14 10.43
N CYS A 136 5.18 8.51 11.33
CA CYS A 136 4.94 7.75 12.54
C CYS A 136 4.09 6.49 12.28
N ASN A 137 3.26 6.51 11.23
CA ASN A 137 2.44 5.37 10.82
C ASN A 137 2.21 5.35 9.30
N LEU A 138 1.58 4.29 8.81
CA LEU A 138 1.36 4.09 7.36
C LEU A 138 0.55 5.25 6.73
N SER A 139 -0.44 5.82 7.41
CA SER A 139 -1.21 6.93 6.83
C SER A 139 -0.32 8.14 6.54
N GLU A 140 0.59 8.48 7.44
CA GLU A 140 1.51 9.61 7.31
C GLU A 140 2.56 9.38 6.21
N SER A 141 2.84 8.11 5.87
CA SER A 141 3.75 7.73 4.79
C SER A 141 3.29 8.20 3.40
N PHE A 142 2.02 8.50 3.22
CA PHE A 142 1.46 8.98 1.96
C PHE A 142 1.40 10.50 1.82
N GLU A 143 1.77 11.27 2.82
CA GLU A 143 1.64 12.74 2.78
C GLU A 143 2.52 13.38 1.70
N THR A 144 3.63 12.76 1.33
CA THR A 144 4.51 13.20 0.24
C THR A 144 4.18 12.55 -1.11
N ASN A 145 3.10 11.75 -1.18
CA ASN A 145 2.73 11.00 -2.38
C ASN A 145 1.70 11.76 -3.23
N ALA A 146 1.87 11.70 -4.55
CA ALA A 146 0.95 12.36 -5.48
C ALA A 146 -0.33 11.53 -5.72
N SER A 147 -0.21 10.20 -5.76
CA SER A 147 -1.27 9.28 -6.15
C SER A 147 -2.26 8.98 -5.04
N VAL A 148 -1.76 8.93 -3.78
CA VAL A 148 -2.56 8.66 -2.58
C VAL A 148 -2.68 9.95 -1.76
N SER A 149 -3.90 10.31 -1.37
CA SER A 149 -4.16 11.41 -0.43
C SER A 149 -4.67 10.88 0.89
N VAL A 150 -4.36 11.58 1.97
CA VAL A 150 -4.76 11.26 3.34
C VAL A 150 -5.63 12.36 3.89
N SER A 151 -6.64 12.01 4.66
CA SER A 151 -7.50 12.95 5.40
C SER A 151 -7.98 12.31 6.70
N TYR A 152 -8.39 13.12 7.67
CA TYR A 152 -9.15 12.64 8.80
C TYR A 152 -10.56 12.22 8.34
N SER A 153 -11.12 11.18 8.97
CA SER A 153 -12.49 10.74 8.70
C SER A 153 -13.52 11.66 9.39
N ASP A 154 -13.12 12.24 10.50
CA ASP A 154 -13.95 13.09 11.36
C ASP A 154 -13.06 13.97 12.26
N ALA A 155 -13.70 14.84 13.06
CA ALA A 155 -13.01 15.81 13.91
C ALA A 155 -12.74 15.33 15.35
N VAL A 156 -13.06 14.08 15.72
CA VAL A 156 -13.00 13.61 17.13
C VAL A 156 -12.19 12.33 17.30
N THR A 157 -12.37 11.35 16.42
CA THR A 157 -11.81 9.99 16.64
C THR A 157 -10.33 9.88 16.31
N GLY A 158 -9.80 10.80 15.49
CA GLY A 158 -8.45 10.75 14.97
C GLY A 158 -8.22 9.61 13.96
N ALA A 159 -9.29 9.01 13.44
CA ALA A 159 -9.20 8.04 12.36
C ALA A 159 -8.80 8.74 11.06
N LYS A 160 -7.89 8.13 10.31
CA LYS A 160 -7.43 8.62 9.02
C LYS A 160 -7.87 7.68 7.90
N GLN A 161 -8.19 8.24 6.76
CA GLN A 161 -8.55 7.53 5.55
C GLN A 161 -7.68 7.96 4.38
N ILE A 162 -7.49 7.05 3.41
CA ILE A 162 -6.78 7.32 2.17
C ILE A 162 -7.76 7.38 1.01
N GLN A 163 -7.36 8.08 -0.05
CA GLN A 163 -8.06 8.11 -1.33
C GLN A 163 -7.05 7.90 -2.47
N MET A 164 -7.43 7.09 -3.45
CA MET A 164 -6.69 6.89 -4.70
C MET A 164 -7.67 6.82 -5.86
N LEU A 165 -7.31 7.41 -7.01
CA LEU A 165 -8.17 7.52 -8.19
C LEU A 165 -9.57 8.11 -7.91
N GLY A 166 -9.67 9.02 -6.92
CA GLY A 166 -10.93 9.66 -6.51
C GLY A 166 -11.84 8.85 -5.60
N LEU A 167 -11.43 7.65 -5.19
CA LEU A 167 -12.22 6.73 -4.38
C LEU A 167 -11.55 6.44 -3.03
N ASN A 168 -12.36 6.09 -2.03
CA ASN A 168 -11.89 5.83 -0.66
C ASN A 168 -11.00 4.58 -0.59
N GLY A 169 -10.19 4.50 0.45
CA GLY A 169 -9.28 3.40 0.72
C GLY A 169 -9.91 2.01 0.81
N THR A 170 -11.21 1.94 1.05
CA THR A 170 -11.98 0.67 1.05
C THR A 170 -12.05 0.01 -0.34
N TYR A 171 -11.84 0.76 -1.44
CA TYR A 171 -11.73 0.24 -2.80
C TYR A 171 -10.30 -0.11 -3.21
N ILE A 172 -9.33 0.14 -2.32
CA ILE A 172 -7.92 -0.17 -2.50
C ILE A 172 -7.62 -1.44 -1.69
N GLN A 173 -7.14 -2.47 -2.34
CA GLN A 173 -6.66 -3.63 -1.62
C GLN A 173 -5.35 -3.31 -0.90
N THR A 174 -5.39 -3.18 0.42
CA THR A 174 -4.21 -2.86 1.22
C THR A 174 -3.65 -4.11 1.89
N ASN A 175 -2.49 -4.52 1.42
CA ASN A 175 -1.77 -5.71 1.89
C ASN A 175 -0.59 -5.32 2.78
N ILE A 176 -0.27 -6.18 3.73
CA ILE A 176 1.01 -6.18 4.42
C ILE A 176 1.72 -7.48 4.03
N GLU A 177 2.84 -7.36 3.31
CA GLU A 177 3.60 -8.49 2.79
C GLU A 177 2.76 -9.45 1.92
N ASN A 178 1.97 -8.89 1.01
CA ASN A 178 1.04 -9.61 0.12
C ASN A 178 -0.09 -10.38 0.85
N ILE A 179 -0.37 -10.04 2.10
CA ILE A 179 -1.49 -10.57 2.88
C ILE A 179 -2.53 -9.45 3.03
N PRO A 180 -3.79 -9.63 2.61
CA PRO A 180 -4.86 -8.66 2.84
C PRO A 180 -4.98 -8.34 4.34
N SER A 181 -4.80 -7.09 4.75
CA SER A 181 -4.66 -6.76 6.18
C SER A 181 -5.56 -5.61 6.65
N ILE A 182 -5.67 -4.53 5.87
CA ILE A 182 -6.50 -3.38 6.23
C ILE A 182 -7.82 -3.49 5.49
N ARG A 183 -8.75 -4.28 6.05
CA ARG A 183 -10.07 -4.58 5.51
C ARG A 183 -11.07 -4.89 6.64
N GLY A 184 -12.35 -4.94 6.32
CA GLY A 184 -13.40 -5.21 7.31
C GLY A 184 -13.40 -4.18 8.43
N LEU A 185 -13.43 -4.64 9.68
CA LEU A 185 -13.43 -3.76 10.86
C LEU A 185 -12.10 -3.01 11.04
N ALA A 186 -10.99 -3.55 10.50
CA ALA A 186 -9.70 -2.88 10.54
C ALA A 186 -9.61 -1.68 9.58
N SER A 187 -10.59 -1.44 8.70
CA SER A 187 -10.62 -0.28 7.81
C SER A 187 -10.64 1.06 8.57
N THR A 188 -11.20 1.10 9.77
CA THR A 188 -11.32 2.30 10.60
C THR A 188 -9.96 2.85 11.05
N PHE A 189 -9.14 2.03 11.72
CA PHE A 189 -7.86 2.48 12.32
C PHE A 189 -6.63 1.75 11.77
N GLY A 190 -6.80 0.80 10.84
CA GLY A 190 -5.74 -0.08 10.36
C GLY A 190 -4.51 0.65 9.80
N LEU A 191 -4.69 1.82 9.20
CA LEU A 191 -3.59 2.66 8.73
C LEU A 191 -2.71 3.18 9.86
N ASN A 192 -3.26 3.39 11.06
CA ASN A 192 -2.53 3.86 12.23
C ASN A 192 -1.78 2.71 12.95
N PHE A 193 -2.10 1.44 12.61
CA PHE A 193 -1.55 0.26 13.28
C PHE A 193 -0.21 -0.23 12.69
N VAL A 194 0.25 0.37 11.62
CA VAL A 194 1.54 0.04 10.99
C VAL A 194 2.51 1.17 11.25
N PRO A 195 3.46 1.02 12.19
CA PRO A 195 4.48 2.04 12.45
C PRO A 195 5.34 2.30 11.22
N GLY A 196 5.57 3.56 10.90
CA GLY A 196 6.36 3.95 9.72
C GLY A 196 7.80 3.43 9.75
N THR A 197 8.37 3.29 10.94
CA THR A 197 9.73 2.75 11.15
C THR A 197 9.86 1.24 10.88
N TRP A 198 8.73 0.52 10.81
CA TRP A 198 8.72 -0.90 10.44
C TRP A 198 8.70 -1.10 8.93
N ILE A 199 8.35 -0.06 8.17
CA ILE A 199 8.15 -0.12 6.72
C ILE A 199 9.50 -0.08 6.02
N GLN A 200 9.73 -1.05 5.15
CA GLN A 200 10.88 -1.10 4.25
C GLN A 200 10.56 -0.45 2.91
N SER A 201 9.41 -0.77 2.32
CA SER A 201 8.89 -0.13 1.11
C SER A 201 7.37 -0.17 1.08
N ILE A 202 6.78 0.68 0.25
CA ILE A 202 5.35 0.66 -0.07
C ILE A 202 5.23 0.65 -1.58
N ASP A 203 4.58 -0.39 -2.11
CA ASP A 203 4.28 -0.52 -3.53
C ASP A 203 2.85 -0.06 -3.77
N ILE A 204 2.66 0.94 -4.63
CA ILE A 204 1.36 1.51 -4.98
C ILE A 204 1.07 1.20 -6.43
N GLY A 205 0.24 0.20 -6.68
CA GLY A 205 -0.25 -0.17 -7.99
C GLY A 205 -1.58 0.51 -8.30
N LYS A 206 -1.66 1.28 -9.38
CA LYS A 206 -2.90 1.90 -9.86
C LYS A 206 -3.68 0.94 -10.74
N GLY A 207 -5.01 1.00 -10.64
CA GLY A 207 -5.92 0.12 -11.38
C GLY A 207 -6.11 -1.25 -10.70
N ALA A 208 -6.82 -2.16 -11.37
CA ALA A 208 -7.02 -3.51 -10.84
C ALA A 208 -5.67 -4.22 -10.68
N GLY A 209 -5.38 -4.80 -9.51
CA GLY A 209 -4.13 -5.52 -9.23
C GLY A 209 -4.08 -6.92 -9.86
N SER A 210 -3.09 -7.77 -9.52
CA SER A 210 -3.03 -9.17 -9.95
C SER A 210 -4.17 -10.01 -9.36
N VAL A 211 -4.69 -10.96 -10.13
CA VAL A 211 -5.72 -11.92 -9.66
C VAL A 211 -5.19 -12.85 -8.56
N VAL A 212 -3.89 -13.02 -8.47
CA VAL A 212 -3.20 -13.85 -7.45
C VAL A 212 -3.42 -13.29 -6.05
N ASN A 213 -3.48 -11.95 -5.91
CA ASN A 213 -3.54 -11.27 -4.61
C ASN A 213 -4.97 -11.13 -4.05
N GLY A 214 -5.98 -11.50 -4.82
CA GLY A 214 -7.38 -11.44 -4.40
C GLY A 214 -8.29 -10.65 -5.34
N TYR A 215 -9.52 -10.48 -4.93
CA TYR A 215 -10.60 -9.90 -5.73
C TYR A 215 -10.93 -8.45 -5.36
N GLU A 216 -10.50 -7.95 -4.19
CA GLU A 216 -10.90 -6.66 -3.63
C GLU A 216 -10.18 -5.45 -4.26
N SER A 217 -9.18 -5.65 -5.13
CA SER A 217 -8.51 -4.55 -5.83
C SER A 217 -9.42 -3.98 -6.93
N MET A 218 -10.15 -2.93 -6.61
CA MET A 218 -11.11 -2.26 -7.51
C MET A 218 -10.48 -1.04 -8.18
N THR A 219 -9.72 -0.23 -7.41
CA THR A 219 -9.06 0.99 -7.90
C THR A 219 -7.54 0.90 -7.83
N GLY A 220 -7.02 -0.01 -7.04
CA GLY A 220 -5.60 -0.23 -6.89
C GLY A 220 -5.25 -1.19 -5.79
N GLN A 221 -3.96 -1.41 -5.67
CA GLN A 221 -3.37 -2.24 -4.65
C GLN A 221 -2.23 -1.48 -3.97
N ILE A 222 -2.20 -1.50 -2.66
CA ILE A 222 -1.05 -1.05 -1.86
C ILE A 222 -0.48 -2.27 -1.16
N ASN A 223 0.82 -2.52 -1.33
CA ASN A 223 1.53 -3.55 -0.58
C ASN A 223 2.61 -2.92 0.27
N VAL A 224 2.62 -3.22 1.56
CA VAL A 224 3.58 -2.71 2.53
C VAL A 224 4.55 -3.83 2.89
N GLU A 225 5.81 -3.66 2.55
CA GLU A 225 6.87 -4.56 2.98
C GLU A 225 7.47 -4.08 4.31
N LEU A 226 7.56 -4.99 5.28
CA LEU A 226 8.15 -4.70 6.59
C LEU A 226 9.64 -5.07 6.61
N GLN A 227 10.39 -4.46 7.54
CA GLN A 227 11.80 -4.79 7.80
C GLN A 227 12.00 -6.29 7.97
N LYS A 228 12.94 -6.86 7.22
CA LYS A 228 13.18 -8.32 7.18
C LYS A 228 14.13 -8.75 8.30
N PRO A 229 14.05 -10.02 8.77
CA PRO A 229 14.93 -10.54 9.82
C PRO A 229 16.43 -10.60 9.44
N ASP A 230 16.72 -10.70 8.16
CA ASP A 230 18.08 -10.75 7.59
C ASP A 230 18.62 -9.37 7.20
N THR A 231 17.98 -8.29 7.70
CA THR A 231 18.47 -6.92 7.50
C THR A 231 19.87 -6.73 8.13
N ARG A 232 20.63 -5.78 7.61
CA ARG A 232 21.95 -5.40 8.12
C ARG A 232 21.87 -4.61 9.44
N GLU A 233 20.77 -3.91 9.66
CA GLU A 233 20.55 -3.18 10.90
C GLU A 233 20.21 -4.14 12.03
N LYS A 234 21.19 -4.43 12.89
CA LYS A 234 21.01 -5.29 14.07
C LYS A 234 20.12 -4.66 15.13
N LEU A 235 20.23 -3.34 15.24
CA LEU A 235 19.45 -2.54 16.15
C LEU A 235 19.10 -1.22 15.48
N TYR A 236 17.81 -0.89 15.51
CA TYR A 236 17.30 0.41 15.14
C TYR A 236 16.39 0.93 16.26
N LEU A 237 16.73 2.09 16.80
CA LEU A 237 15.94 2.79 17.81
C LEU A 237 15.52 4.14 17.23
N ASN A 238 14.23 4.44 17.26
CA ASN A 238 13.71 5.76 16.92
C ASN A 238 12.88 6.31 18.07
N THR A 239 13.11 7.55 18.44
CA THR A 239 12.29 8.32 19.36
C THR A 239 11.76 9.57 18.67
N TYR A 240 10.51 9.92 18.97
CA TYR A 240 9.81 11.05 18.37
C TYR A 240 8.96 11.75 19.41
N ILE A 241 8.93 13.07 19.34
CA ILE A 241 8.03 13.93 20.15
C ILE A 241 7.46 15.04 19.27
N ASN A 242 6.28 15.54 19.59
CA ASN A 242 5.71 16.69 18.90
C ASN A 242 5.03 17.70 19.85
N SER A 243 4.68 18.85 19.28
CA SER A 243 4.06 19.97 20.01
C SER A 243 2.62 19.69 20.51
N PHE A 244 1.99 18.60 20.03
CA PHE A 244 0.70 18.13 20.54
C PHE A 244 0.84 17.18 21.75
N GLY A 245 2.08 16.90 22.21
CA GLY A 245 2.34 16.00 23.31
C GLY A 245 2.28 14.52 22.95
N ARG A 246 2.43 14.19 21.65
CA ARG A 246 2.65 12.83 21.18
C ARG A 246 4.11 12.45 21.41
N ALA A 247 4.33 11.30 22.02
CA ALA A 247 5.65 10.69 22.17
C ALA A 247 5.63 9.27 21.65
N GLU A 248 6.69 8.88 20.95
CA GLU A 248 6.83 7.53 20.38
C GLU A 248 8.22 6.96 20.58
N THR A 249 8.28 5.66 20.72
CA THR A 249 9.52 4.88 20.73
C THR A 249 9.33 3.63 19.89
N ASN A 250 10.26 3.39 18.98
CA ASN A 250 10.34 2.21 18.15
C ASN A 250 11.68 1.54 18.39
N LEU A 251 11.69 0.24 18.68
CA LEU A 251 12.88 -0.57 18.80
C LEU A 251 12.75 -1.79 17.89
N ASN A 252 13.62 -1.87 16.88
CA ASN A 252 13.71 -3.00 15.98
C ASN A 252 15.05 -3.72 16.25
N LEU A 253 14.98 -5.01 16.48
CA LEU A 253 16.11 -5.90 16.70
C LEU A 253 16.11 -6.97 15.62
N ALA A 254 17.24 -7.21 14.98
CA ALA A 254 17.40 -8.28 14.00
C ALA A 254 18.64 -9.10 14.32
N HIS A 255 18.50 -10.42 14.28
CA HIS A 255 19.57 -11.35 14.59
C HIS A 255 19.61 -12.51 13.60
N GLN A 256 20.75 -12.75 13.02
CA GLN A 256 21.02 -13.92 12.21
C GLN A 256 21.64 -15.02 13.10
N LEU A 257 20.87 -16.10 13.33
CA LEU A 257 21.29 -17.19 14.18
C LEU A 257 22.34 -18.07 13.50
N ASN A 258 22.14 -18.33 12.20
CA ASN A 258 23.07 -19.08 11.34
C ASN A 258 22.79 -18.72 9.86
N GLU A 259 23.44 -19.42 8.92
CA GLU A 259 23.29 -19.15 7.47
C GLU A 259 21.85 -19.31 6.95
N LYS A 260 21.01 -20.12 7.63
CA LYS A 260 19.64 -20.44 7.19
C LYS A 260 18.57 -19.71 7.99
N TRP A 261 18.83 -19.38 9.26
CA TRP A 261 17.83 -18.84 10.17
C TRP A 261 18.13 -17.42 10.61
N SER A 262 17.15 -16.58 10.55
CA SER A 262 17.18 -15.22 11.11
C SER A 262 15.85 -14.88 11.81
N THR A 263 15.91 -13.99 12.78
CA THR A 263 14.75 -13.51 13.53
C THR A 263 14.80 -12.00 13.70
N ALA A 264 13.63 -11.39 13.80
CA ALA A 264 13.50 -9.96 14.15
C ALA A 264 12.36 -9.75 15.15
N LEU A 265 12.58 -8.80 16.03
CA LEU A 265 11.58 -8.24 16.94
C LEU A 265 11.40 -6.77 16.60
N LEU A 266 10.20 -6.39 16.20
CA LEU A 266 9.80 -5.01 15.93
C LEU A 266 8.84 -4.58 17.04
N THR A 267 9.14 -3.48 17.73
CA THR A 267 8.29 -2.96 18.82
C THR A 267 7.97 -1.50 18.59
N HIS A 268 6.79 -1.10 18.99
CA HIS A 268 6.31 0.27 18.94
C HIS A 268 5.49 0.60 20.17
N ALA A 269 5.78 1.75 20.76
CA ALA A 269 4.98 2.34 21.83
C ALA A 269 4.74 3.81 21.50
N SER A 270 3.50 4.26 21.56
CA SER A 270 3.11 5.63 21.30
C SER A 270 2.02 6.10 22.25
N ALA A 271 2.09 7.36 22.65
CA ALA A 271 1.05 7.97 23.47
C ALA A 271 0.90 9.46 23.13
N LEU A 272 -0.35 9.95 23.19
CA LEU A 272 -0.70 11.35 23.17
C LEU A 272 -1.44 11.69 24.46
N ARG A 273 -0.94 12.67 25.21
CA ARG A 273 -1.43 12.99 26.58
C ARG A 273 -1.96 14.41 26.74
N SER A 274 -1.63 15.33 25.83
CA SER A 274 -2.00 16.73 25.94
C SER A 274 -3.42 16.98 25.45
N ARG A 275 -4.20 17.69 26.24
CA ARG A 275 -5.57 18.10 25.92
C ARG A 275 -5.58 19.43 25.17
N ILE A 276 -5.49 19.38 23.86
CA ILE A 276 -5.37 20.55 22.98
C ILE A 276 -6.69 20.77 22.27
N ASP A 277 -7.10 22.04 22.26
CA ASP A 277 -8.29 22.57 21.60
C ASP A 277 -7.88 23.91 20.97
N GLN A 278 -7.32 23.85 19.75
CA GLN A 278 -6.91 25.03 18.98
C GLN A 278 -8.10 25.69 18.29
N ASN A 279 -9.16 24.91 18.02
CA ASN A 279 -10.37 25.38 17.36
C ASN A 279 -11.23 26.22 18.30
N LYS A 280 -11.09 26.04 19.62
CA LYS A 280 -11.87 26.70 20.68
C LYS A 280 -13.35 26.32 20.61
N ASP A 281 -13.65 25.09 20.15
CA ASP A 281 -14.99 24.53 20.08
C ASP A 281 -15.34 23.68 21.31
N GLY A 282 -14.43 23.57 22.27
CA GLY A 282 -14.60 22.82 23.52
C GLY A 282 -14.27 21.35 23.40
N PHE A 283 -13.90 20.85 22.21
CA PHE A 283 -13.49 19.48 21.96
C PHE A 283 -11.97 19.34 21.85
N LEU A 284 -11.45 18.14 21.99
CA LEU A 284 -10.06 17.84 21.70
C LEU A 284 -9.84 17.78 20.18
N ASP A 285 -8.88 18.52 19.66
CA ASP A 285 -8.49 18.46 18.22
C ASP A 285 -8.03 17.04 17.82
N LEU A 286 -7.37 16.32 18.74
CA LEU A 286 -6.98 14.93 18.61
C LEU A 286 -7.33 14.15 19.88
N PRO A 287 -7.78 12.90 19.76
CA PRO A 287 -8.01 12.07 20.94
C PRO A 287 -6.70 11.76 21.65
N LEU A 288 -6.74 11.70 22.98
CA LEU A 288 -5.67 11.08 23.76
C LEU A 288 -5.60 9.60 23.39
N TYR A 289 -4.42 9.02 23.36
CA TYR A 289 -4.30 7.58 23.14
C TYR A 289 -3.04 6.98 23.76
N THR A 290 -3.08 5.67 23.89
CA THR A 290 -1.94 4.81 24.17
C THR A 290 -1.98 3.66 23.20
N GLN A 291 -0.87 3.38 22.53
CA GLN A 291 -0.74 2.27 21.59
C GLN A 291 0.52 1.48 21.88
N TYR A 292 0.40 0.16 21.91
CA TYR A 292 1.51 -0.80 21.93
C TYR A 292 1.36 -1.76 20.77
N ASN A 293 2.45 -2.02 20.08
CA ASN A 293 2.46 -2.89 18.92
C ASN A 293 3.77 -3.69 18.89
N VAL A 294 3.67 -4.99 18.64
CA VAL A 294 4.83 -5.89 18.61
C VAL A 294 4.68 -6.92 17.52
N VAL A 295 5.77 -7.18 16.82
CA VAL A 295 5.89 -8.27 15.84
C VAL A 295 7.16 -9.04 16.15
N ASN A 296 7.04 -10.35 16.36
CA ASN A 296 8.19 -11.26 16.30
C ASN A 296 8.08 -12.09 15.02
N ARG A 297 9.11 -12.06 14.20
CA ARG A 297 9.13 -12.73 12.91
C ARG A 297 10.41 -13.51 12.68
N TRP A 298 10.29 -14.60 11.93
CA TRP A 298 11.33 -15.53 11.61
C TRP A 298 11.45 -15.72 10.11
N LYS A 299 12.66 -15.92 9.63
CA LYS A 299 12.95 -16.29 8.25
C LYS A 299 13.85 -17.50 8.22
N TYR A 300 13.48 -18.48 7.41
CA TYR A 300 14.28 -19.62 7.04
C TYR A 300 14.56 -19.58 5.54
N GLN A 301 15.80 -19.82 5.14
CA GLN A 301 16.20 -19.84 3.75
C GLN A 301 17.17 -20.97 3.49
N SER A 302 16.86 -21.80 2.49
CA SER A 302 17.73 -22.85 1.97
C SER A 302 17.57 -22.90 0.45
N GLU A 303 18.35 -23.72 -0.24
CA GLU A 303 18.25 -23.91 -1.69
C GLU A 303 16.86 -24.39 -2.16
N LYS A 304 16.15 -25.16 -1.31
CA LYS A 304 14.89 -25.80 -1.66
C LYS A 304 13.67 -25.21 -0.98
N VAL A 305 13.85 -24.51 0.14
CA VAL A 305 12.73 -23.98 0.94
C VAL A 305 13.05 -22.58 1.43
N MET A 306 12.11 -21.68 1.22
CA MET A 306 12.07 -20.37 1.89
C MET A 306 10.81 -20.31 2.76
N ALA A 307 10.97 -19.84 4.00
CA ALA A 307 9.82 -19.65 4.89
C ALA A 307 9.96 -18.34 5.67
N GLN A 308 8.86 -17.68 5.88
CA GLN A 308 8.71 -16.54 6.80
C GLN A 308 7.45 -16.75 7.60
N PHE A 309 7.51 -16.59 8.91
CA PHE A 309 6.37 -16.67 9.78
C PHE A 309 6.54 -15.77 11.00
N GLY A 310 5.47 -15.44 11.65
CA GLY A 310 5.52 -14.61 12.83
C GLY A 310 4.18 -14.38 13.48
N VAL A 311 4.25 -13.73 14.61
CA VAL A 311 3.10 -13.32 15.42
C VAL A 311 3.13 -11.81 15.61
N LYS A 312 1.94 -11.21 15.66
CA LYS A 312 1.76 -9.78 15.89
C LYS A 312 0.69 -9.56 16.95
N ALA A 313 0.93 -8.60 17.83
CA ALA A 313 -0.04 -8.16 18.82
C ALA A 313 -0.10 -6.64 18.87
N LEU A 314 -1.31 -6.09 18.96
CA LEU A 314 -1.58 -4.66 19.06
C LEU A 314 -2.63 -4.42 20.16
N TYR A 315 -2.37 -3.42 20.94
CA TYR A 315 -3.32 -2.81 21.87
C TYR A 315 -3.37 -1.30 21.62
N GLU A 316 -4.58 -0.75 21.55
CA GLU A 316 -4.81 0.69 21.49
C GLU A 316 -6.00 1.10 22.35
N ASP A 317 -5.86 2.18 23.11
CA ASP A 317 -6.91 2.82 23.90
C ASP A 317 -6.94 4.31 23.58
N ARG A 318 -8.10 4.80 23.08
CA ARG A 318 -8.34 6.21 22.68
C ARG A 318 -9.40 6.83 23.56
N LEU A 319 -9.24 8.12 23.86
CA LEU A 319 -10.19 8.94 24.60
C LEU A 319 -10.27 10.32 23.95
N GLY A 320 -11.44 10.69 23.47
CA GLY A 320 -11.71 11.98 22.82
C GLY A 320 -13.03 12.61 23.27
N GLY A 321 -13.51 13.59 22.52
CA GLY A 321 -14.72 14.33 22.84
C GLY A 321 -14.41 15.68 23.48
N GLN A 322 -15.33 16.18 24.35
CA GLN A 322 -15.13 17.48 24.98
C GLN A 322 -13.88 17.49 25.88
N LYS A 323 -13.20 18.63 25.91
CA LYS A 323 -11.91 18.80 26.58
C LYS A 323 -11.90 18.40 28.06
N ASN A 324 -13.02 18.56 28.76
CA ASN A 324 -13.19 18.19 30.18
C ASN A 324 -13.63 16.73 30.38
N PHE A 325 -13.93 15.98 29.31
CA PHE A 325 -14.37 14.60 29.40
C PHE A 325 -13.26 13.69 29.98
N LYS A 326 -13.64 12.81 30.92
CA LYS A 326 -12.81 11.76 31.52
C LYS A 326 -13.50 10.41 31.38
N SER A 327 -12.75 9.32 31.44
CA SER A 327 -13.29 7.95 31.24
C SER A 327 -14.39 7.58 32.24
N GLU A 328 -14.33 8.11 33.44
CA GLU A 328 -15.35 7.91 34.50
C GLU A 328 -16.69 8.56 34.14
N MET A 329 -16.69 9.53 33.22
CA MET A 329 -17.90 10.24 32.78
C MET A 329 -18.57 9.54 31.59
N LYS A 330 -18.16 8.33 31.24
CA LYS A 330 -18.77 7.55 30.16
C LYS A 330 -20.28 7.38 30.42
N GLY A 331 -21.11 7.75 29.40
CA GLY A 331 -22.57 7.71 29.51
C GLY A 331 -23.17 8.92 30.20
N SER A 332 -22.37 9.96 30.51
CA SER A 332 -22.85 11.24 31.02
C SER A 332 -23.73 11.95 29.99
N ASP A 333 -24.77 12.61 30.45
CA ASP A 333 -25.62 13.47 29.64
C ASP A 333 -25.13 14.93 29.61
N ALA A 334 -24.14 15.26 30.45
CA ALA A 334 -23.61 16.61 30.58
C ALA A 334 -22.35 16.85 29.74
N VAL A 335 -21.55 15.80 29.50
CA VAL A 335 -20.26 15.93 28.80
C VAL A 335 -20.13 14.83 27.73
N TYR A 336 -19.94 15.24 26.49
CA TYR A 336 -19.80 14.32 25.38
C TYR A 336 -18.40 13.68 25.35
N GLY A 337 -18.36 12.36 25.36
CA GLY A 337 -17.15 11.60 25.30
C GLY A 337 -17.10 10.60 24.14
N PHE A 338 -15.90 10.40 23.64
CA PHE A 338 -15.55 9.34 22.71
C PHE A 338 -14.52 8.42 23.34
N GLY A 339 -14.65 7.12 23.14
CA GLY A 339 -13.62 6.17 23.47
C GLY A 339 -13.61 4.98 22.53
N ALA A 340 -12.41 4.45 22.28
CA ALA A 340 -12.22 3.25 21.48
C ALA A 340 -11.07 2.41 22.02
N LYS A 341 -11.34 1.13 22.34
CA LYS A 341 -10.33 0.14 22.70
C LYS A 341 -10.23 -0.90 21.60
N VAL A 342 -9.03 -1.15 21.12
CA VAL A 342 -8.76 -2.11 20.06
C VAL A 342 -7.69 -3.09 20.48
N ASN A 343 -7.97 -4.39 20.32
CA ASN A 343 -7.01 -5.47 20.40
C ASN A 343 -6.93 -6.18 19.06
N ARG A 344 -5.73 -6.45 18.56
CA ARG A 344 -5.52 -7.25 17.37
C ARG A 344 -4.40 -8.25 17.59
N TYR A 345 -4.67 -9.50 17.29
CA TYR A 345 -3.70 -10.59 17.30
C TYR A 345 -3.64 -11.22 15.91
N GLU A 346 -2.44 -11.52 15.45
CA GLU A 346 -2.25 -12.02 14.09
C GLU A 346 -1.12 -13.03 14.06
N PHE A 347 -1.33 -14.14 13.39
CA PHE A 347 -0.33 -15.10 12.97
C PHE A 347 -0.24 -15.07 11.44
N PHE A 348 0.97 -15.09 10.91
CA PHE A 348 1.20 -15.22 9.47
C PHE A 348 2.29 -16.23 9.17
N SER A 349 2.17 -16.90 8.04
CA SER A 349 3.17 -17.83 7.52
C SER A 349 3.19 -17.76 6.01
N LYS A 350 4.38 -17.70 5.43
CA LYS A 350 4.63 -17.79 3.98
C LYS A 350 5.71 -18.84 3.78
N VAL A 351 5.40 -19.93 3.08
CA VAL A 351 6.34 -21.01 2.79
C VAL A 351 6.39 -21.21 1.29
N ALA A 352 7.59 -21.26 0.74
CA ALA A 352 7.82 -21.53 -0.67
C ALA A 352 8.76 -22.71 -0.85
N ARG A 353 8.36 -23.65 -1.70
CA ARG A 353 9.22 -24.72 -2.22
C ARG A 353 9.84 -24.26 -3.53
N LEU A 354 11.15 -24.25 -3.59
CA LEU A 354 11.98 -23.94 -4.75
C LEU A 354 12.44 -25.24 -5.43
N PHE A 355 12.68 -25.19 -6.72
CA PHE A 355 13.17 -26.31 -7.52
C PHE A 355 14.49 -25.92 -8.20
N PRO A 356 15.67 -26.16 -7.58
CA PRO A 356 16.96 -25.68 -8.07
C PRO A 356 17.25 -26.09 -9.52
N ASP A 357 16.85 -27.30 -9.94
CA ASP A 357 17.01 -27.78 -11.32
C ASP A 357 16.01 -27.14 -12.30
N LYS A 358 14.94 -26.51 -11.80
CA LYS A 358 13.87 -25.85 -12.58
C LYS A 358 13.46 -24.54 -11.92
N PRO A 359 14.34 -23.51 -11.93
CA PRO A 359 14.17 -22.30 -11.14
C PRO A 359 12.94 -21.46 -11.54
N TYR A 360 12.35 -21.73 -12.72
CA TYR A 360 11.08 -21.15 -13.14
C TYR A 360 9.86 -21.79 -12.44
N LYS A 361 10.05 -22.92 -11.70
CA LYS A 361 8.99 -23.55 -10.90
C LYS A 361 9.05 -23.08 -9.45
N GLY A 362 7.88 -22.87 -8.89
CA GLY A 362 7.73 -22.54 -7.48
C GLY A 362 6.36 -22.96 -6.97
N LEU A 363 6.30 -23.37 -5.72
CA LEU A 363 5.05 -23.63 -5.01
C LEU A 363 5.07 -22.82 -3.71
N GLY A 364 4.16 -21.88 -3.57
CA GLY A 364 4.04 -21.01 -2.40
C GLY A 364 2.74 -21.22 -1.66
N LEU A 365 2.78 -21.21 -0.34
CA LEU A 365 1.61 -21.20 0.53
C LEU A 365 1.69 -20.02 1.48
N ILE A 366 0.67 -19.21 1.48
CA ILE A 366 0.46 -18.10 2.42
C ILE A 366 -0.69 -18.48 3.34
N VAL A 367 -0.50 -18.33 4.65
CA VAL A 367 -1.56 -18.52 5.67
C VAL A 367 -1.53 -17.34 6.61
N ASN A 368 -2.70 -16.80 6.92
CA ASN A 368 -2.88 -15.76 7.92
C ASN A 368 -4.10 -16.07 8.78
N ALA A 369 -3.97 -15.89 10.07
CA ALA A 369 -5.07 -15.94 11.02
C ALA A 369 -5.04 -14.67 11.87
N SER A 370 -6.16 -13.99 12.00
CA SER A 370 -6.23 -12.76 12.81
C SER A 370 -7.53 -12.65 13.61
N LEU A 371 -7.41 -12.04 14.76
CA LEU A 371 -8.50 -11.64 15.63
C LEU A 371 -8.43 -10.13 15.83
N TYR A 372 -9.51 -9.43 15.52
CA TYR A 372 -9.70 -8.01 15.79
C TYR A 372 -10.89 -7.84 16.72
N ASP A 373 -10.71 -7.14 17.85
CA ASP A 373 -11.78 -6.82 18.80
C ASP A 373 -11.74 -5.33 19.08
N SER A 374 -12.87 -4.64 18.88
CA SER A 374 -13.02 -3.21 19.14
C SER A 374 -14.25 -2.92 19.98
N LYS A 375 -14.10 -2.02 20.95
CA LYS A 375 -15.18 -1.52 21.80
C LYS A 375 -15.14 -0.02 21.81
N SER A 376 -16.19 0.60 21.29
CA SER A 376 -16.26 2.05 21.12
C SER A 376 -17.55 2.63 21.69
N TYR A 377 -17.49 3.91 22.04
CA TYR A 377 -18.67 4.70 22.38
C TYR A 377 -18.54 6.13 21.86
N PHE A 378 -19.68 6.73 21.55
CA PHE A 378 -19.84 8.08 21.01
C PHE A 378 -20.99 8.73 21.79
N GLY A 379 -20.66 9.54 22.80
CA GLY A 379 -21.67 10.04 23.76
C GLY A 379 -22.46 8.89 24.39
N ARG A 380 -23.74 8.78 24.02
CA ARG A 380 -24.66 7.73 24.51
C ARG A 380 -24.67 6.44 23.66
N SER A 381 -24.11 6.49 22.44
CA SER A 381 -24.12 5.37 21.51
C SER A 381 -22.90 4.48 21.68
N ASN A 382 -23.08 3.17 21.53
CA ASN A 382 -21.98 2.20 21.55
C ASN A 382 -21.88 1.50 20.20
N TYR A 383 -20.64 1.24 19.76
CA TYR A 383 -20.35 0.36 18.64
C TYR A 383 -19.23 -0.61 19.01
N ASN A 384 -19.55 -1.88 19.02
CA ASN A 384 -18.59 -2.95 19.32
C ASN A 384 -18.48 -3.86 18.11
N GLY A 385 -17.28 -4.29 17.78
CA GLY A 385 -17.04 -5.15 16.64
C GLY A 385 -15.95 -6.17 16.92
N ARG A 386 -16.19 -7.44 16.53
CA ARG A 386 -15.22 -8.52 16.54
C ARG A 386 -15.17 -9.16 15.16
N GLN A 387 -13.97 -9.29 14.62
CA GLN A 387 -13.69 -9.98 13.37
C GLN A 387 -12.65 -11.06 13.59
N GLU A 388 -12.96 -12.27 13.14
CA GLU A 388 -12.05 -13.40 13.08
C GLU A 388 -11.80 -13.74 11.62
N THR A 389 -10.54 -13.73 11.18
CA THR A 389 -10.16 -13.96 9.79
C THR A 389 -9.23 -15.17 9.70
N LEU A 390 -9.50 -16.07 8.75
CA LEU A 390 -8.55 -17.07 8.28
C LEU A 390 -8.38 -16.90 6.76
N TYR A 391 -7.16 -16.71 6.33
CA TYR A 391 -6.80 -16.55 4.92
C TYR A 391 -5.76 -17.60 4.52
N GLY A 392 -5.99 -18.26 3.40
CA GLY A 392 -5.06 -19.17 2.76
C GLY A 392 -4.91 -18.86 1.27
N ASN A 393 -3.69 -18.95 0.74
CA ASN A 393 -3.43 -18.76 -0.70
C ASN A 393 -2.30 -19.70 -1.13
N LEU A 394 -2.63 -20.69 -1.94
CA LEU A 394 -1.71 -21.65 -2.54
C LEU A 394 -1.43 -21.24 -3.99
N ILE A 395 -0.17 -21.02 -4.31
CA ILE A 395 0.27 -20.47 -5.59
C ILE A 395 1.30 -21.40 -6.21
N TYR A 396 1.01 -21.92 -7.40
CA TYR A 396 1.96 -22.64 -8.22
C TYR A 396 2.37 -21.77 -9.42
N GLN A 397 3.67 -21.67 -9.68
CA GLN A 397 4.23 -20.95 -10.82
C GLN A 397 5.05 -21.89 -11.69
N SER A 398 4.95 -21.73 -13.02
CA SER A 398 5.78 -22.44 -13.99
C SER A 398 5.78 -21.72 -15.34
N ILE A 399 6.37 -22.36 -16.36
CA ILE A 399 6.42 -21.88 -17.74
C ILE A 399 5.66 -22.82 -18.70
N ILE A 400 5.29 -22.29 -19.87
CA ILE A 400 4.74 -23.05 -20.99
C ILE A 400 5.76 -22.98 -22.13
N GLY A 401 6.45 -24.10 -22.40
CA GLY A 401 7.48 -24.17 -23.44
C GLY A 401 8.77 -23.45 -23.07
N ASN A 402 8.74 -22.13 -22.91
CA ASN A 402 9.91 -21.31 -22.60
C ASN A 402 9.60 -20.18 -21.61
N THR A 403 10.62 -19.46 -21.17
CA THR A 403 10.54 -18.42 -20.14
C THR A 403 9.79 -17.16 -20.57
N ASN A 404 9.46 -16.98 -21.86
CA ASN A 404 8.59 -15.88 -22.30
C ASN A 404 7.13 -16.12 -21.89
N HIS A 405 6.76 -17.35 -21.61
CA HIS A 405 5.41 -17.79 -21.30
C HIS A 405 5.36 -18.34 -19.87
N THR A 406 5.12 -17.48 -18.89
CA THR A 406 4.99 -17.88 -17.49
C THR A 406 3.53 -17.91 -17.08
N TYR A 407 3.18 -18.77 -16.12
CA TYR A 407 1.85 -18.78 -15.55
C TYR A 407 1.90 -19.01 -14.05
N LYS A 408 0.87 -18.51 -13.39
CA LYS A 408 0.56 -18.81 -12.00
C LYS A 408 -0.85 -19.37 -11.93
N ALA A 409 -1.02 -20.44 -11.19
CA ALA A 409 -2.32 -21.03 -10.90
C ALA A 409 -2.41 -21.28 -9.41
N GLY A 410 -3.61 -21.18 -8.84
CA GLY A 410 -3.70 -21.38 -7.42
C GLY A 410 -5.12 -21.45 -6.89
N LEU A 411 -5.18 -21.75 -5.59
CA LEU A 411 -6.39 -21.83 -4.80
C LEU A 411 -6.29 -20.89 -3.63
N SER A 412 -7.38 -20.25 -3.27
CA SER A 412 -7.44 -19.38 -2.09
C SER A 412 -8.66 -19.71 -1.25
N TYR A 413 -8.57 -19.37 0.01
CA TYR A 413 -9.69 -19.45 0.94
C TYR A 413 -9.69 -18.26 1.87
N LEU A 414 -10.82 -17.60 2.01
CA LEU A 414 -11.05 -16.55 2.97
C LEU A 414 -12.26 -16.91 3.83
N LEU A 415 -12.06 -16.93 5.14
CA LEU A 415 -13.11 -17.03 6.14
C LEU A 415 -13.07 -15.77 6.99
N ASP A 416 -14.17 -15.01 7.00
CA ASP A 416 -14.37 -13.88 7.88
C ASP A 416 -15.64 -14.06 8.71
N GLN A 417 -15.51 -13.93 10.02
CA GLN A 417 -16.64 -13.95 10.93
C GLN A 417 -16.75 -12.59 11.60
N TYR A 418 -17.85 -11.90 11.33
CA TYR A 418 -18.15 -10.58 11.90
C TYR A 418 -19.24 -10.71 12.96
N LYS A 419 -18.99 -10.10 14.13
CA LYS A 419 -19.99 -9.89 15.20
C LYS A 419 -19.92 -8.43 15.59
N GLU A 420 -20.91 -7.67 15.13
CA GLU A 420 -20.99 -6.24 15.38
C GLU A 420 -22.26 -5.93 16.18
N ARG A 421 -22.22 -4.86 16.95
CA ARG A 421 -23.39 -4.30 17.64
C ARG A 421 -23.27 -2.79 17.66
N TYR A 422 -24.24 -2.12 17.07
CA TYR A 422 -24.41 -0.68 17.16
C TYR A 422 -25.68 -0.35 17.91
N ARG A 423 -25.56 0.31 19.08
CA ARG A 423 -26.68 0.47 20.04
C ARG A 423 -27.30 -0.91 20.31
N ASP A 424 -28.59 -1.07 20.04
CA ASP A 424 -29.31 -2.33 20.23
C ASP A 424 -29.38 -3.20 18.95
N MET A 425 -28.82 -2.75 17.84
CA MET A 425 -28.84 -3.45 16.56
C MET A 425 -27.64 -4.42 16.45
N PRO A 426 -27.85 -5.73 16.52
CA PRO A 426 -26.81 -6.72 16.24
C PRO A 426 -26.67 -6.92 14.74
N LEU A 427 -25.42 -7.02 14.28
CA LEU A 427 -25.06 -7.32 12.90
C LEU A 427 -24.07 -8.48 12.91
N THR A 428 -24.47 -9.64 12.42
CA THR A 428 -23.61 -10.81 12.32
C THR A 428 -23.50 -11.26 10.89
N ARG A 429 -22.27 -11.60 10.46
CA ARG A 429 -22.02 -12.07 9.10
C ARG A 429 -20.86 -13.06 9.10
N ASN A 430 -21.07 -14.20 8.43
CA ASN A 430 -20.04 -15.20 8.21
C ASN A 430 -19.81 -15.33 6.71
N GLU A 431 -18.63 -15.01 6.26
CA GLU A 431 -18.20 -15.09 4.87
C GLU A 431 -17.22 -16.24 4.71
N SER A 432 -17.53 -17.16 3.81
CA SER A 432 -16.67 -18.27 3.41
C SER A 432 -16.51 -18.21 1.90
N VAL A 433 -15.28 -17.95 1.45
CA VAL A 433 -14.98 -17.62 0.05
C VAL A 433 -13.82 -18.48 -0.45
N PRO A 434 -14.06 -19.77 -0.82
CA PRO A 434 -13.10 -20.51 -1.62
C PRO A 434 -13.00 -19.90 -3.01
N GLY A 435 -11.78 -19.86 -3.56
CA GLY A 435 -11.52 -19.31 -4.89
C GLY A 435 -10.43 -20.06 -5.62
N ALA A 436 -10.44 -19.94 -6.94
CA ALA A 436 -9.41 -20.44 -7.83
C ALA A 436 -9.00 -19.34 -8.83
N PHE A 437 -7.74 -19.31 -9.19
CA PHE A 437 -7.24 -18.32 -10.14
C PHE A 437 -6.20 -18.90 -11.09
N PHE A 438 -6.10 -18.24 -12.24
CA PHE A 438 -5.07 -18.48 -13.24
C PHE A 438 -4.62 -17.14 -13.80
N GLU A 439 -3.30 -16.94 -13.88
CA GLU A 439 -2.67 -15.74 -14.45
C GLU A 439 -1.57 -16.18 -15.41
N TYR A 440 -1.64 -15.72 -16.63
CA TYR A 440 -0.67 -15.97 -17.68
C TYR A 440 0.07 -14.69 -18.01
N THR A 441 1.40 -14.77 -18.12
CA THR A 441 2.27 -13.66 -18.52
C THR A 441 3.03 -14.04 -19.77
N TYR A 442 2.89 -13.23 -20.80
CA TYR A 442 3.77 -13.22 -21.96
C TYR A 442 4.76 -12.07 -21.84
N ASN A 443 6.04 -12.37 -21.85
CA ASN A 443 7.11 -11.37 -21.78
C ASN A 443 8.07 -11.55 -22.94
N HIS A 444 8.11 -10.59 -23.87
CA HIS A 444 9.07 -10.57 -24.98
C HIS A 444 10.12 -9.49 -24.70
N LEU A 445 11.27 -9.95 -24.15
CA LEU A 445 12.47 -9.12 -23.89
C LEU A 445 12.18 -7.84 -23.09
N ASP A 446 11.23 -7.87 -22.16
CA ASP A 446 10.70 -6.71 -21.44
C ASP A 446 10.18 -5.56 -22.32
N LYS A 447 10.30 -5.68 -23.66
CA LYS A 447 9.77 -4.73 -24.62
C LYS A 447 8.25 -4.77 -24.70
N PHE A 448 7.69 -5.99 -24.71
CA PHE A 448 6.25 -6.20 -24.70
C PHE A 448 5.90 -7.22 -23.60
N VAL A 449 5.07 -6.80 -22.65
CA VAL A 449 4.58 -7.66 -21.58
C VAL A 449 3.05 -7.63 -21.56
N LEU A 450 2.45 -8.80 -21.61
CA LEU A 450 1.01 -9.01 -21.48
C LEU A 450 0.74 -9.91 -20.28
N VAL A 451 -0.11 -9.47 -19.34
CA VAL A 451 -0.58 -10.29 -18.23
C VAL A 451 -2.09 -10.39 -18.31
N GLY A 452 -2.58 -11.60 -18.53
CA GLY A 452 -4.00 -11.92 -18.52
C GLY A 452 -4.34 -12.89 -17.42
N GLY A 453 -5.33 -12.59 -16.61
CA GLY A 453 -5.74 -13.43 -15.49
C GLY A 453 -7.24 -13.48 -15.30
N GLY A 454 -7.68 -14.59 -14.73
CA GLY A 454 -9.06 -14.79 -14.31
C GLY A 454 -9.11 -15.45 -12.93
N ARG A 455 -10.08 -15.04 -12.14
CA ARG A 455 -10.33 -15.58 -10.82
C ARG A 455 -11.82 -15.83 -10.64
N VAL A 456 -12.16 -16.94 -10.01
CA VAL A 456 -13.53 -17.31 -9.63
C VAL A 456 -13.56 -17.54 -8.13
N ASP A 457 -14.46 -16.86 -7.45
CA ASP A 457 -14.68 -16.94 -6.00
C ASP A 457 -16.12 -17.35 -5.71
N PHE A 458 -16.28 -18.37 -4.86
CA PHE A 458 -17.59 -18.90 -4.48
C PHE A 458 -17.97 -18.36 -3.11
N HIS A 459 -18.67 -17.23 -3.11
CA HIS A 459 -19.06 -16.58 -1.87
C HIS A 459 -20.36 -17.21 -1.33
N ASN A 460 -20.34 -17.71 -0.09
CA ASN A 460 -21.48 -18.41 0.51
C ASN A 460 -22.76 -17.58 0.60
N LEU A 461 -22.66 -16.24 0.71
CA LEU A 461 -23.82 -15.34 0.83
C LEU A 461 -24.24 -14.73 -0.52
N TYR A 462 -23.30 -14.54 -1.45
CA TYR A 462 -23.52 -13.73 -2.66
C TYR A 462 -23.24 -14.51 -3.96
N GLY A 463 -23.08 -15.83 -3.86
CA GLY A 463 -22.90 -16.71 -5.00
C GLY A 463 -21.54 -16.56 -5.69
N THR A 464 -21.49 -17.02 -6.93
CA THR A 464 -20.24 -17.03 -7.70
C THR A 464 -19.90 -15.67 -8.25
N GLN A 465 -18.69 -15.22 -7.96
CA GLN A 465 -18.10 -13.97 -8.46
C GLN A 465 -16.90 -14.30 -9.35
N TRP A 466 -16.75 -13.57 -10.47
CA TRP A 466 -15.60 -13.73 -11.34
C TRP A 466 -14.95 -12.38 -11.63
N THR A 467 -13.61 -12.36 -11.63
CA THR A 467 -12.81 -11.14 -11.76
C THR A 467 -11.73 -11.34 -12.81
N PRO A 468 -12.01 -11.02 -14.10
CA PRO A 468 -11.01 -11.01 -15.15
C PRO A 468 -10.16 -9.76 -15.06
N ARG A 469 -8.87 -9.87 -15.41
CA ARG A 469 -7.92 -8.74 -15.43
C ARG A 469 -6.94 -8.90 -16.58
N LEU A 470 -6.60 -7.78 -17.23
CA LEU A 470 -5.65 -7.72 -18.31
C LEU A 470 -4.76 -6.49 -18.14
N HIS A 471 -3.44 -6.69 -18.25
CA HIS A 471 -2.45 -5.62 -18.21
C HIS A 471 -1.51 -5.75 -19.39
N LEU A 472 -1.19 -4.62 -19.98
CA LEU A 472 -0.30 -4.52 -21.12
C LEU A 472 0.76 -3.45 -20.82
N LYS A 473 1.99 -3.79 -21.15
CA LYS A 473 3.13 -2.86 -21.14
C LYS A 473 3.84 -2.97 -22.48
N TYR A 474 4.19 -1.82 -23.05
CA TYR A 474 4.95 -1.73 -24.28
C TYR A 474 6.01 -0.63 -24.16
N ASN A 475 7.28 -1.00 -24.27
CA ASN A 475 8.37 -0.05 -24.37
C ASN A 475 8.49 0.38 -25.82
N LEU A 476 7.98 1.57 -26.14
CA LEU A 476 8.03 2.15 -27.49
C LEU A 476 9.48 2.47 -27.86
N THR A 477 10.21 3.07 -26.93
CA THR A 477 11.66 3.27 -26.94
C THR A 477 12.25 2.83 -25.60
N ASP A 478 13.56 2.92 -25.40
CA ASP A 478 14.20 2.65 -24.12
C ASP A 478 13.77 3.66 -23.03
N GLU A 479 13.31 4.84 -23.43
CA GLU A 479 12.88 5.92 -22.53
C GLU A 479 11.35 6.03 -22.42
N THR A 480 10.59 5.50 -23.40
CA THR A 480 9.13 5.65 -23.47
C THR A 480 8.43 4.34 -23.17
N THR A 481 7.67 4.29 -22.08
CA THR A 481 6.86 3.12 -21.71
C THR A 481 5.38 3.47 -21.74
N LEU A 482 4.60 2.68 -22.46
CA LEU A 482 3.14 2.71 -22.50
C LEU A 482 2.58 1.57 -21.63
N ARG A 483 1.52 1.85 -20.88
CA ARG A 483 0.78 0.81 -20.13
C ARG A 483 -0.71 1.00 -20.33
N ALA A 484 -1.42 -0.14 -20.34
CA ALA A 484 -2.88 -0.17 -20.33
C ALA A 484 -3.37 -1.29 -19.42
N SER A 485 -4.52 -1.10 -18.80
CA SER A 485 -5.12 -2.09 -17.92
C SER A 485 -6.63 -2.07 -17.99
N VAL A 486 -7.24 -3.24 -17.81
CA VAL A 486 -8.66 -3.39 -17.57
C VAL A 486 -8.87 -4.53 -16.58
N GLY A 487 -9.77 -4.33 -15.63
CA GLY A 487 -10.06 -5.37 -14.67
C GLY A 487 -11.34 -5.15 -13.91
N LYS A 488 -11.95 -6.26 -13.50
CA LYS A 488 -13.11 -6.30 -12.62
C LYS A 488 -12.67 -6.60 -11.21
N GLY A 489 -13.32 -5.95 -10.25
CA GLY A 489 -13.16 -6.21 -8.83
C GLY A 489 -14.50 -6.24 -8.12
N PHE A 490 -14.57 -6.92 -6.97
CA PHE A 490 -15.72 -6.86 -6.09
C PHE A 490 -15.29 -6.85 -4.63
N ARG A 491 -16.16 -6.38 -3.75
CA ARG A 491 -15.96 -6.41 -2.30
C ARG A 491 -17.29 -6.41 -1.57
N VAL A 492 -17.28 -6.86 -0.32
CA VAL A 492 -18.42 -6.74 0.57
C VAL A 492 -18.17 -5.57 1.53
N ALA A 493 -19.09 -4.61 1.58
CA ALA A 493 -18.96 -3.45 2.41
C ALA A 493 -19.20 -3.77 3.90
N ASN A 494 -18.54 -3.01 4.78
CA ASN A 494 -18.78 -2.98 6.23
C ASN A 494 -19.23 -1.56 6.63
N PRO A 495 -20.50 -1.20 6.44
CA PRO A 495 -20.98 0.17 6.46
C PRO A 495 -20.61 0.94 7.74
N LEU A 496 -20.81 0.34 8.92
CA LEU A 496 -20.51 1.02 10.19
C LEU A 496 -19.02 1.24 10.42
N ALA A 497 -18.17 0.29 10.06
CA ALA A 497 -16.71 0.42 10.17
C ALA A 497 -16.14 1.42 9.16
N GLU A 498 -16.68 1.45 7.94
CA GLU A 498 -16.22 2.34 6.87
C GLU A 498 -16.67 3.79 7.04
N TYR A 499 -17.81 3.98 7.69
CA TYR A 499 -18.38 5.29 8.03
C TYR A 499 -18.32 5.57 9.54
N TYR A 500 -17.33 4.98 10.21
CA TYR A 500 -17.15 5.08 11.66
C TYR A 500 -17.10 6.53 12.17
N GLY A 501 -16.39 7.42 11.47
CA GLY A 501 -16.31 8.83 11.82
C GLY A 501 -17.66 9.56 11.82
N ASN A 502 -18.59 9.13 10.97
CA ASN A 502 -19.93 9.70 10.89
C ASN A 502 -20.85 9.25 12.03
N LEU A 503 -20.46 8.24 12.82
CA LEU A 503 -21.15 7.84 14.04
C LEU A 503 -20.94 8.85 15.18
N VAL A 504 -19.97 9.77 15.07
CA VAL A 504 -19.77 10.90 15.99
C VAL A 504 -20.73 12.03 15.61
N SER A 505 -22.00 11.72 15.63
CA SER A 505 -23.09 12.65 15.28
C SER A 505 -24.38 12.26 15.96
N SER A 506 -25.37 13.13 15.87
CA SER A 506 -26.76 12.84 16.25
C SER A 506 -27.54 12.08 15.18
N ARG A 507 -26.95 11.84 14.01
CA ARG A 507 -27.59 11.17 12.87
C ARG A 507 -28.10 9.78 13.22
N SER A 508 -29.27 9.45 12.77
CA SER A 508 -29.84 8.11 12.85
C SER A 508 -29.35 7.26 11.68
N VAL A 509 -28.87 6.04 11.99
CA VAL A 509 -28.42 5.08 10.97
C VAL A 509 -29.60 4.29 10.46
N VAL A 510 -29.80 4.25 9.14
CA VAL A 510 -30.90 3.55 8.47
C VAL A 510 -30.36 2.66 7.36
N PHE A 511 -30.73 1.40 7.36
CA PHE A 511 -30.53 0.48 6.24
C PHE A 511 -31.85 0.34 5.50
N ARG A 512 -31.94 0.82 4.26
CA ARG A 512 -33.18 0.72 3.46
C ARG A 512 -33.41 -0.69 2.93
N GLU A 513 -32.32 -1.42 2.72
CA GLU A 513 -32.35 -2.75 2.10
C GLU A 513 -31.11 -3.56 2.48
N GLN A 514 -31.09 -4.82 2.13
CA GLN A 514 -29.91 -5.65 2.28
C GLN A 514 -28.80 -5.18 1.33
N ILE A 515 -27.62 -4.89 1.88
CA ILE A 515 -26.48 -4.43 1.10
C ILE A 515 -25.90 -5.60 0.31
N ARG A 516 -25.74 -5.41 -0.99
CA ARG A 516 -25.12 -6.34 -1.95
C ARG A 516 -23.64 -6.03 -2.12
N PRO A 517 -22.83 -7.00 -2.62
CA PRO A 517 -21.44 -6.72 -2.95
C PRO A 517 -21.30 -5.55 -3.91
N GLU A 518 -20.31 -4.72 -3.67
CA GLU A 518 -19.92 -3.67 -4.60
C GLU A 518 -19.08 -4.30 -5.72
N VAL A 519 -19.38 -3.91 -6.95
CA VAL A 519 -18.74 -4.46 -8.16
C VAL A 519 -18.38 -3.33 -9.09
N SER A 520 -17.15 -3.34 -9.60
CA SER A 520 -16.71 -2.31 -10.55
C SER A 520 -15.78 -2.85 -11.63
N TRP A 521 -15.76 -2.15 -12.75
CA TRP A 521 -14.76 -2.25 -13.81
C TRP A 521 -13.83 -1.04 -13.73
N ASN A 522 -12.53 -1.30 -13.77
CA ASN A 522 -11.51 -0.26 -13.85
C ASN A 522 -10.77 -0.36 -15.17
N PHE A 523 -10.57 0.78 -15.83
CA PHE A 523 -9.82 0.95 -17.07
C PHE A 523 -8.72 1.97 -16.83
N GLY A 524 -7.51 1.68 -17.28
CA GLY A 524 -6.37 2.57 -17.08
C GLY A 524 -5.44 2.62 -18.27
N ALA A 525 -4.85 3.78 -18.49
CA ALA A 525 -3.76 3.98 -19.45
C ALA A 525 -2.72 4.94 -18.85
N SER A 526 -1.44 4.68 -19.11
CA SER A 526 -0.37 5.57 -18.68
C SER A 526 0.78 5.61 -19.69
N VAL A 527 1.44 6.75 -19.73
CA VAL A 527 2.69 6.99 -20.48
C VAL A 527 3.75 7.44 -19.49
N THR A 528 4.91 6.82 -19.54
CA THR A 528 6.09 7.24 -18.79
C THR A 528 7.18 7.59 -19.81
N GLN A 529 7.67 8.83 -19.77
CA GLN A 529 8.77 9.31 -20.58
C GLN A 529 9.95 9.65 -19.68
N GLU A 530 11.06 8.95 -19.84
CA GLU A 530 12.33 9.33 -19.23
C GLU A 530 13.10 10.25 -20.17
N PHE A 531 13.89 11.15 -19.61
CA PHE A 531 14.73 12.05 -20.39
C PHE A 531 15.98 12.46 -19.59
N LYS A 532 17.00 12.82 -20.34
CA LYS A 532 18.22 13.39 -19.82
C LYS A 532 18.57 14.62 -20.63
N LEU A 533 18.57 15.78 -19.97
CA LEU A 533 18.89 17.09 -20.57
C LEU A 533 20.15 17.67 -19.90
N GLY A 534 21.32 17.43 -20.50
CA GLY A 534 22.61 17.79 -19.90
C GLY A 534 22.86 17.02 -18.60
N GLU A 535 22.97 17.71 -17.47
CA GLU A 535 23.12 17.10 -16.14
C GLU A 535 21.78 16.79 -15.45
N MET A 536 20.67 17.27 -15.99
CA MET A 536 19.33 17.01 -15.47
C MET A 536 18.80 15.67 -15.94
N ASP A 537 18.55 14.75 -15.03
CA ASP A 537 17.79 13.52 -15.25
C ASP A 537 16.33 13.74 -14.80
N GLY A 538 15.38 13.14 -15.52
CA GLY A 538 13.98 13.25 -15.13
C GLY A 538 13.06 12.25 -15.80
N ASN A 539 11.83 12.17 -15.30
CA ASN A 539 10.75 11.48 -15.97
C ASN A 539 9.44 12.28 -15.89
N LEU A 540 8.63 12.11 -16.90
CA LEU A 540 7.26 12.62 -16.96
C LEU A 540 6.31 11.42 -17.04
N ILE A 541 5.29 11.43 -16.21
CA ILE A 541 4.28 10.39 -16.14
C ILE A 541 2.93 11.05 -16.33
N VAL A 542 2.14 10.51 -17.25
CA VAL A 542 0.76 10.93 -17.44
C VAL A 542 -0.09 9.67 -17.40
N ASP A 543 -1.12 9.68 -16.58
CA ASP A 543 -2.05 8.57 -16.46
C ASP A 543 -3.51 9.02 -16.44
N PHE A 544 -4.37 8.15 -16.93
CA PHE A 544 -5.81 8.28 -16.86
C PHE A 544 -6.44 6.96 -16.45
N TYR A 545 -7.32 7.02 -15.47
CA TYR A 545 -8.09 5.87 -14.99
C TYR A 545 -9.56 6.20 -14.92
N ARG A 546 -10.38 5.21 -15.27
CA ARG A 546 -11.84 5.26 -15.12
C ARG A 546 -12.33 4.02 -14.37
N THR A 547 -13.10 4.23 -13.31
CA THR A 547 -13.81 3.17 -12.59
C THR A 547 -15.31 3.37 -12.79
N ASN A 548 -16.00 2.33 -13.27
CA ASN A 548 -17.46 2.28 -13.37
C ASN A 548 -18.00 1.25 -12.38
N PHE A 549 -19.00 1.60 -11.62
CA PHE A 549 -19.66 0.68 -10.69
C PHE A 549 -20.89 0.03 -11.32
N ASP A 550 -20.97 -1.30 -11.22
CA ASP A 550 -22.19 -2.06 -11.49
C ASP A 550 -23.12 -2.01 -10.26
N ASN A 551 -22.52 -2.06 -9.05
CA ASN A 551 -23.16 -1.80 -7.77
C ASN A 551 -22.17 -1.13 -6.81
N GLN A 552 -22.67 -0.24 -5.96
CA GLN A 552 -21.93 0.50 -4.94
C GLN A 552 -22.79 0.69 -3.70
N LEU A 553 -22.19 0.61 -2.51
CA LEU A 553 -22.83 1.08 -1.30
C LEU A 553 -22.95 2.61 -1.36
N ILE A 554 -24.16 3.11 -1.29
CA ILE A 554 -24.45 4.53 -1.12
C ILE A 554 -24.65 4.79 0.37
N ALA A 555 -23.85 5.68 0.92
CA ALA A 555 -24.07 6.27 2.24
C ALA A 555 -24.57 7.71 2.00
N ASP A 556 -25.85 7.86 2.03
CA ASP A 556 -26.52 9.12 1.82
C ASP A 556 -26.59 9.91 3.12
N MET A 557 -26.02 11.09 3.12
CA MET A 557 -25.94 12.01 4.24
C MET A 557 -26.40 13.42 3.85
N GLU A 558 -27.17 13.56 2.76
CA GLU A 558 -27.70 14.85 2.31
C GLU A 558 -28.68 15.41 3.34
N ASP A 559 -29.48 14.55 3.98
CA ASP A 559 -30.28 14.95 5.16
C ASP A 559 -29.39 14.87 6.42
N PRO A 560 -29.18 15.99 7.14
CA PRO A 560 -28.30 16.01 8.32
C PRO A 560 -28.82 15.17 9.50
N ARG A 561 -30.05 14.66 9.48
CA ARG A 561 -30.64 13.80 10.52
C ARG A 561 -30.29 12.34 10.36
N TYR A 562 -29.86 11.90 9.13
CA TYR A 562 -29.73 10.49 8.82
C TYR A 562 -28.38 10.16 8.17
N ILE A 563 -27.97 8.91 8.33
CA ILE A 563 -27.02 8.20 7.46
C ILE A 563 -27.83 7.06 6.86
N VAL A 564 -28.15 7.13 5.58
CA VAL A 564 -28.99 6.13 4.91
C VAL A 564 -28.13 5.26 4.02
N PHE A 565 -28.12 3.95 4.29
CA PHE A 565 -27.40 2.97 3.50
C PHE A 565 -28.32 2.23 2.54
N TYR A 566 -27.96 2.21 1.26
CA TYR A 566 -28.67 1.47 0.20
C TYR A 566 -27.73 1.12 -0.96
N ASN A 567 -28.18 0.24 -1.86
CA ASN A 567 -27.43 -0.11 -3.06
C ASN A 567 -27.63 0.93 -4.16
N LEU A 568 -26.60 1.11 -5.00
CA LEU A 568 -26.65 2.04 -6.12
C LEU A 568 -27.85 1.77 -7.05
N GLU A 569 -28.63 2.80 -7.29
CA GLU A 569 -29.65 2.84 -8.36
C GLU A 569 -29.29 3.96 -9.34
N GLY A 570 -28.80 3.60 -10.52
CA GLY A 570 -28.34 4.55 -11.52
C GLY A 570 -26.86 4.41 -11.86
N LYS A 571 -26.11 5.50 -11.88
CA LYS A 571 -24.71 5.54 -12.31
C LYS A 571 -23.79 5.98 -11.18
N ALA A 572 -22.66 5.29 -11.04
CA ALA A 572 -21.54 5.76 -10.23
C ALA A 572 -20.23 5.52 -10.99
N TYR A 573 -19.37 6.53 -11.02
CA TYR A 573 -18.08 6.45 -11.69
C TYR A 573 -17.05 7.39 -11.08
N ALA A 574 -15.79 7.08 -11.33
CA ALA A 574 -14.65 7.93 -11.01
C ALA A 574 -13.71 8.02 -12.23
N ASN A 575 -13.49 9.24 -12.73
CA ASN A 575 -12.44 9.57 -13.68
C ASN A 575 -11.28 10.22 -12.91
N SER A 576 -10.06 9.76 -13.16
CA SER A 576 -8.84 10.26 -12.56
C SER A 576 -7.81 10.55 -13.63
N PHE A 577 -7.35 11.78 -13.72
CA PHE A 577 -6.20 12.19 -14.52
C PHE A 577 -5.08 12.63 -13.59
N GLN A 578 -3.85 12.21 -13.87
CA GLN A 578 -2.66 12.68 -13.15
C GLN A 578 -1.52 12.93 -14.14
N ALA A 579 -0.83 14.03 -13.95
CA ALA A 579 0.45 14.33 -14.59
C ALA A 579 1.50 14.57 -13.51
N GLU A 580 2.65 13.91 -13.59
CA GLU A 580 3.72 13.97 -12.61
C GLU A 580 5.06 14.13 -13.31
N ALA A 581 5.88 15.07 -12.85
CA ALA A 581 7.26 15.26 -13.28
C ALA A 581 8.19 15.05 -12.07
N ASN A 582 9.13 14.13 -12.20
CA ASN A 582 10.21 13.91 -11.25
C ASN A 582 11.51 14.36 -11.90
N LEU A 583 12.22 15.29 -11.29
CA LEU A 583 13.39 15.95 -11.86
C LEU A 583 14.55 15.90 -10.87
N THR A 584 15.76 15.72 -11.39
CA THR A 584 17.01 15.90 -10.65
C THR A 584 17.83 16.95 -11.39
N PRO A 585 17.52 18.27 -11.22
CA PRO A 585 18.17 19.35 -11.98
C PRO A 585 19.67 19.47 -11.70
N LEU A 586 20.07 19.16 -10.48
CA LEU A 586 21.44 19.19 -9.99
C LEU A 586 21.70 17.93 -9.15
N LYS A 587 22.95 17.54 -9.01
CA LYS A 587 23.33 16.45 -8.11
C LYS A 587 22.77 16.69 -6.70
N ARG A 588 22.02 15.71 -6.17
CA ARG A 588 21.42 15.73 -4.81
C ARG A 588 20.27 16.71 -4.62
N PHE A 589 19.75 17.30 -5.68
CA PHE A 589 18.56 18.14 -5.65
C PHE A 589 17.45 17.46 -6.41
N GLU A 590 16.41 17.02 -5.71
CA GLU A 590 15.25 16.30 -6.23
C GLU A 590 14.04 17.21 -6.21
N LEU A 591 13.29 17.23 -7.30
CA LEU A 591 12.02 17.94 -7.42
C LEU A 591 10.95 16.98 -7.90
N LYS A 592 9.76 17.05 -7.32
CA LYS A 592 8.55 16.38 -7.80
C LYS A 592 7.46 17.43 -7.95
N LEU A 593 6.84 17.50 -9.10
CA LEU A 593 5.65 18.29 -9.38
C LEU A 593 4.56 17.35 -9.88
N ALA A 594 3.38 17.40 -9.27
CA ALA A 594 2.25 16.61 -9.73
C ALA A 594 0.96 17.42 -9.71
N TYR A 595 0.15 17.24 -10.74
CA TYR A 595 -1.22 17.73 -10.84
C TYR A 595 -2.18 16.56 -10.99
N ARG A 596 -3.28 16.58 -10.27
CA ARG A 596 -4.32 15.56 -10.29
C ARG A 596 -5.70 16.20 -10.42
N LEU A 597 -6.52 15.63 -11.32
CA LEU A 597 -7.90 16.03 -11.56
C LEU A 597 -8.83 14.82 -11.39
N PHE A 598 -9.90 15.00 -10.61
CA PHE A 598 -10.95 14.00 -10.42
C PHE A 598 -12.32 14.49 -10.88
N ASP A 599 -13.06 13.62 -11.56
CA ASP A 599 -14.50 13.75 -11.78
C ASP A 599 -15.17 12.47 -11.26
N VAL A 600 -15.67 12.55 -10.03
CA VAL A 600 -16.29 11.43 -9.31
C VAL A 600 -17.74 11.77 -9.05
N LYS A 601 -18.65 10.96 -9.59
CA LYS A 601 -20.09 11.15 -9.40
C LYS A 601 -20.76 9.84 -9.01
N GLN A 602 -21.81 9.97 -8.24
CA GLN A 602 -22.70 8.87 -7.84
C GLN A 602 -24.16 9.33 -7.86
N THR A 603 -25.05 8.43 -8.25
CA THR A 603 -26.48 8.66 -8.14
C THR A 603 -26.89 8.50 -6.67
N ILE A 604 -27.60 9.50 -6.16
CA ILE A 604 -28.26 9.46 -4.85
C ILE A 604 -29.77 9.67 -5.06
N ARG A 605 -30.56 9.30 -4.07
CA ARG A 605 -31.96 9.63 -4.03
C ARG A 605 -32.16 10.99 -3.35
N ASP A 606 -32.77 11.91 -4.06
CA ASP A 606 -33.14 13.20 -3.47
C ASP A 606 -34.33 13.08 -2.50
N MET A 607 -34.75 14.18 -1.93
CA MET A 607 -35.88 14.23 -0.98
C MET A 607 -37.23 13.84 -1.62
N ASN A 608 -37.35 13.96 -2.94
CA ASN A 608 -38.55 13.53 -3.71
C ASN A 608 -38.43 12.04 -4.10
N ASN A 609 -37.39 11.33 -3.61
CA ASN A 609 -37.08 9.96 -3.99
C ASN A 609 -36.72 9.77 -5.48
N GLU A 610 -36.25 10.87 -6.14
CA GLU A 610 -35.78 10.85 -7.52
C GLU A 610 -34.26 10.58 -7.56
N ASN A 611 -33.81 9.87 -8.58
CA ASN A 611 -32.41 9.56 -8.78
C ASN A 611 -31.67 10.74 -9.41
N VAL A 612 -30.76 11.37 -8.64
CA VAL A 612 -29.94 12.51 -9.08
C VAL A 612 -28.46 12.17 -9.08
N LEU A 613 -27.76 12.42 -10.18
CA LEU A 613 -26.32 12.19 -10.32
C LEU A 613 -25.54 13.40 -9.78
N LEU A 614 -24.93 13.28 -8.61
CA LEU A 614 -24.18 14.34 -7.96
C LEU A 614 -22.69 14.05 -7.84
N PRO A 615 -21.82 15.08 -7.78
CA PRO A 615 -20.41 14.90 -7.38
C PRO A 615 -20.33 14.26 -5.99
N ARG A 616 -19.43 13.29 -5.83
CA ARG A 616 -19.23 12.63 -4.54
C ARG A 616 -18.74 13.62 -3.49
N MET A 617 -19.33 13.56 -2.30
CA MET A 617 -18.95 14.39 -1.16
C MET A 617 -17.49 14.14 -0.72
N MET A 618 -16.85 15.14 -0.14
CA MET A 618 -15.51 15.09 0.47
C MET A 618 -14.39 14.71 -0.50
N VAL A 619 -14.62 14.71 -1.81
CA VAL A 619 -13.62 14.49 -2.85
C VAL A 619 -13.18 15.82 -3.44
N SER A 620 -11.88 16.14 -3.32
CA SER A 620 -11.30 17.32 -3.98
C SER A 620 -11.17 17.06 -5.48
N ARG A 621 -11.68 17.97 -6.30
CA ARG A 621 -11.59 17.87 -7.74
C ARG A 621 -10.13 17.97 -8.21
N ASP A 622 -9.40 18.94 -7.68
CA ASP A 622 -8.05 19.27 -8.10
C ASP A 622 -7.07 19.15 -6.93
N ARG A 623 -5.85 18.71 -7.21
CA ARG A 623 -4.75 18.73 -6.25
C ARG A 623 -3.44 19.00 -6.99
N VAL A 624 -2.61 19.87 -6.42
CA VAL A 624 -1.21 20.07 -6.84
C VAL A 624 -0.31 19.64 -5.69
N LEU A 625 0.75 18.93 -6.02
CA LEU A 625 1.82 18.58 -5.08
C LEU A 625 3.15 19.06 -5.63
N PHE A 626 3.91 19.77 -4.82
CA PHE A 626 5.29 20.13 -5.06
C PHE A 626 6.16 19.60 -3.91
N ASN A 627 7.14 18.77 -4.23
CA ASN A 627 8.11 18.28 -3.26
C ASN A 627 9.53 18.67 -3.71
N ALA A 628 10.33 19.18 -2.79
CA ALA A 628 11.73 19.51 -3.00
C ALA A 628 12.58 18.85 -1.92
N GLY A 629 13.65 18.19 -2.32
CA GLY A 629 14.61 17.57 -1.42
C GLY A 629 16.05 17.95 -1.81
N TYR A 630 16.85 18.37 -0.86
CA TYR A 630 18.26 18.69 -1.08
C TYR A 630 19.15 18.03 -0.01
N ALA A 631 20.18 17.33 -0.43
CA ALA A 631 21.14 16.69 0.45
C ALA A 631 22.54 17.27 0.24
N LEU A 632 23.21 17.68 1.32
CA LEU A 632 24.62 18.06 1.27
C LEU A 632 25.53 16.85 1.04
N PRO A 633 26.80 17.05 0.63
CA PRO A 633 27.77 15.97 0.45
C PRO A 633 27.82 15.01 1.65
N TYR A 634 27.89 13.70 1.34
CA TYR A 634 27.85 12.60 2.33
C TYR A 634 26.56 12.55 3.15
N ASP A 635 25.47 13.12 2.64
CA ASP A 635 24.16 13.18 3.30
C ASP A 635 24.17 13.80 4.71
N LYS A 636 25.21 14.63 5.01
CA LYS A 636 25.40 15.23 6.34
C LYS A 636 24.20 16.05 6.81
N TRP A 637 23.57 16.78 5.88
CA TRP A 637 22.33 17.52 6.09
C TRP A 637 21.38 17.24 4.96
N LYS A 638 20.10 17.03 5.28
CA LYS A 638 19.01 16.86 4.33
C LYS A 638 17.93 17.88 4.64
N PHE A 639 17.39 18.48 3.60
CA PHE A 639 16.33 19.47 3.65
C PHE A 639 15.22 18.97 2.75
N ASP A 640 14.04 18.78 3.31
CA ASP A 640 12.88 18.25 2.58
C ASP A 640 11.69 19.18 2.83
N ALA A 641 10.95 19.52 1.77
CA ALA A 641 9.74 20.32 1.85
C ALA A 641 8.69 19.79 0.88
N THR A 642 7.44 19.73 1.32
CA THR A 642 6.28 19.33 0.52
C THR A 642 5.18 20.36 0.66
N LEU A 643 4.82 21.00 -0.45
CA LEU A 643 3.70 21.91 -0.55
C LEU A 643 2.56 21.22 -1.31
N GLN A 644 1.36 21.24 -0.74
CA GLN A 644 0.16 20.72 -1.34
C GLN A 644 -0.87 21.83 -1.47
N TRP A 645 -1.46 21.96 -2.64
CA TRP A 645 -2.71 22.70 -2.82
C TRP A 645 -3.84 21.71 -3.03
N ASN A 646 -4.89 21.85 -2.24
CA ASN A 646 -6.10 21.03 -2.31
C ASN A 646 -7.26 21.92 -2.76
N GLY A 647 -7.90 21.55 -3.86
CA GLY A 647 -9.03 22.25 -4.42
C GLY A 647 -10.32 22.05 -3.61
N LYS A 648 -11.38 22.71 -4.04
CA LYS A 648 -12.69 22.67 -3.40
C LYS A 648 -13.29 21.26 -3.39
N ARG A 649 -14.11 20.99 -2.37
CA ARG A 649 -14.85 19.73 -2.19
C ARG A 649 -16.33 20.03 -2.02
N ARG A 650 -17.19 19.19 -2.54
CA ARG A 650 -18.62 19.25 -2.23
C ARG A 650 -18.85 18.79 -0.80
N ILE A 651 -19.63 19.56 -0.05
CA ILE A 651 -20.04 19.27 1.32
C ILE A 651 -21.56 19.15 1.30
N PRO A 652 -22.19 18.20 2.02
CA PRO A 652 -23.63 18.14 2.14
C PRO A 652 -24.15 19.39 2.86
N TYR A 653 -25.45 19.63 2.78
CA TYR A 653 -26.07 20.71 3.54
C TYR A 653 -25.83 20.49 5.05
N MET A 654 -25.35 21.52 5.72
CA MET A 654 -24.97 21.48 7.13
C MET A 654 -25.74 22.52 7.97
N GLY A 655 -26.81 23.11 7.44
CA GLY A 655 -27.61 24.09 8.14
C GLY A 655 -28.66 23.46 9.05
N PRO A 656 -29.33 24.28 9.92
CA PRO A 656 -30.43 23.82 10.76
C PRO A 656 -31.59 23.34 9.89
N VAL A 657 -32.17 22.20 10.25
CA VAL A 657 -33.38 21.68 9.63
C VAL A 657 -34.57 22.39 10.26
N SER A 658 -35.17 23.40 9.58
CA SER A 658 -36.48 23.91 9.93
C SER A 658 -37.53 23.05 9.22
N ASP A 659 -38.58 22.67 9.90
CA ASP A 659 -39.65 21.75 9.45
C ASP A 659 -40.38 22.15 8.16
N HIS A 660 -40.10 23.31 7.58
CA HIS A 660 -40.90 23.87 6.50
C HIS A 660 -40.17 24.38 5.25
N GLN A 661 -38.85 24.19 5.11
CA GLN A 661 -38.11 24.73 3.96
C GLN A 661 -37.00 23.79 3.42
N HIS A 662 -37.39 22.63 2.96
CA HIS A 662 -36.57 21.90 2.02
C HIS A 662 -37.31 21.71 0.69
N GLU A 663 -37.51 22.81 -0.03
CA GLU A 663 -37.71 22.70 -1.47
C GLU A 663 -36.42 22.18 -2.10
N ALA A 664 -36.53 21.29 -3.06
CA ALA A 664 -35.39 20.66 -3.79
C ALA A 664 -34.43 21.70 -4.40
N SER A 665 -34.83 22.97 -4.50
CA SER A 665 -34.02 24.09 -4.97
C SER A 665 -32.98 24.60 -3.95
N THR A 666 -33.05 24.23 -2.67
CA THR A 666 -32.15 24.70 -1.61
C THR A 666 -31.04 23.69 -1.24
N MET A 667 -30.98 22.54 -1.89
CA MET A 667 -29.78 21.66 -1.85
C MET A 667 -28.60 22.28 -2.61
N GLU A 668 -28.36 23.58 -2.47
CA GLU A 668 -27.11 24.18 -2.93
C GLU A 668 -25.99 23.54 -2.13
N SER A 669 -25.37 22.54 -2.77
CA SER A 669 -24.18 21.88 -2.25
C SER A 669 -23.15 22.94 -1.91
N THR A 670 -22.88 23.09 -0.62
CA THR A 670 -21.86 24.00 -0.14
C THR A 670 -20.49 23.46 -0.59
N MET A 671 -19.65 24.34 -1.14
CA MET A 671 -18.28 23.98 -1.53
C MET A 671 -17.32 24.43 -0.44
N SER A 672 -16.42 23.55 -0.02
CA SER A 672 -15.31 23.93 0.85
C SER A 672 -14.42 24.98 0.18
N PRO A 673 -13.70 25.82 0.92
CA PRO A 673 -12.58 26.57 0.36
C PRO A 673 -11.44 25.63 -0.08
N SER A 674 -10.61 26.10 -1.02
CA SER A 674 -9.32 25.46 -1.29
C SER A 674 -8.29 25.85 -0.23
N PHE A 675 -7.28 25.03 -0.02
CA PHE A 675 -6.25 25.30 0.99
C PHE A 675 -4.88 24.77 0.59
N TYR A 676 -3.85 25.35 1.24
CA TYR A 676 -2.47 24.91 1.13
C TYR A 676 -2.04 24.22 2.41
N ASN A 677 -1.24 23.16 2.26
CA ASN A 677 -0.55 22.48 3.35
C ASN A 677 0.93 22.40 3.03
N LEU A 678 1.78 22.89 3.95
CA LEU A 678 3.24 22.85 3.84
C LEU A 678 3.81 22.01 4.96
N ASN A 679 4.56 20.97 4.60
CA ASN A 679 5.36 20.17 5.51
C ASN A 679 6.83 20.34 5.18
N ALA A 680 7.70 20.42 6.19
CA ALA A 680 9.14 20.51 5.99
C ALA A 680 9.92 19.81 7.10
N GLN A 681 11.09 19.28 6.76
CA GLN A 681 11.98 18.60 7.69
C GLN A 681 13.45 18.92 7.37
N VAL A 682 14.24 19.05 8.42
CA VAL A 682 15.71 19.08 8.35
C VAL A 682 16.25 17.90 9.12
N THR A 683 17.16 17.15 8.51
CA THR A 683 17.80 16.00 9.12
C THR A 683 19.31 16.18 9.12
N ARG A 684 19.94 15.97 10.27
CA ARG A 684 21.39 15.87 10.43
C ARG A 684 21.77 14.39 10.61
N THR A 685 22.62 13.88 9.72
CA THR A 685 23.10 12.51 9.75
C THR A 685 24.52 12.44 10.31
N PHE A 686 24.73 11.49 11.21
CA PHE A 686 26.01 11.06 11.77
C PHE A 686 26.20 9.56 11.49
N PRO A 687 27.37 8.97 11.71
CA PRO A 687 27.62 7.55 11.36
C PRO A 687 26.65 6.54 11.97
N LYS A 688 26.14 6.81 13.18
CA LYS A 688 25.18 5.93 13.89
C LYS A 688 23.88 6.64 14.29
N TRP A 689 23.76 7.96 14.05
CA TRP A 689 22.65 8.77 14.50
C TRP A 689 22.09 9.62 13.37
N ASP A 690 20.78 9.75 13.34
CA ASP A 690 20.12 10.84 12.64
C ASP A 690 19.33 11.65 13.67
N ILE A 691 19.46 12.97 13.62
CA ILE A 691 18.64 13.90 14.39
C ILE A 691 17.79 14.66 13.39
N TYR A 692 16.50 14.73 13.61
CA TYR A 692 15.59 15.43 12.73
C TYR A 692 14.65 16.36 13.50
N ILE A 693 14.33 17.49 12.85
CA ILE A 693 13.30 18.43 13.28
C ILE A 693 12.47 18.81 12.07
N GLY A 694 11.18 18.94 12.25
CA GLY A 694 10.28 19.29 11.17
C GLY A 694 8.97 19.87 11.66
N GLY A 695 8.11 20.15 10.70
CA GLY A 695 6.78 20.63 10.97
C GLY A 695 5.79 20.19 9.92
N GLU A 696 4.61 19.89 10.37
CA GLU A 696 3.44 19.57 9.54
C GLU A 696 2.47 20.76 9.58
N ASN A 697 1.76 20.94 8.46
CA ASN A 697 0.82 22.04 8.31
C ASN A 697 1.41 23.40 8.73
N LEU A 698 2.61 23.72 8.25
CA LEU A 698 3.31 24.98 8.57
C LEU A 698 2.52 26.21 8.12
N THR A 699 1.60 26.09 7.16
CA THR A 699 0.65 27.12 6.75
C THR A 699 -0.38 27.42 7.83
N HIS A 700 -0.52 26.57 8.84
CA HIS A 700 -1.47 26.69 9.93
C HIS A 700 -2.93 26.77 9.47
N PHE A 701 -3.23 26.20 8.28
CA PHE A 701 -4.61 26.15 7.83
C PHE A 701 -5.41 25.13 8.66
N ARG A 702 -6.62 25.51 9.05
CA ARG A 702 -7.57 24.63 9.75
C ARG A 702 -8.95 24.78 9.14
N GLN A 703 -9.72 23.70 9.12
CA GLN A 703 -11.13 23.78 8.85
C GLN A 703 -11.77 24.65 9.92
N LYS A 704 -12.53 25.66 9.49
CA LYS A 704 -13.37 26.45 10.39
C LYS A 704 -14.57 25.60 10.81
N ASP A 705 -14.89 25.62 12.11
CA ASP A 705 -16.05 24.92 12.70
C ASP A 705 -16.13 23.44 12.25
N PRO A 706 -15.10 22.60 12.60
CA PRO A 706 -15.05 21.21 12.15
C PRO A 706 -16.13 20.33 12.80
N ILE A 707 -16.70 20.79 13.91
CA ILE A 707 -17.80 20.14 14.65
C ILE A 707 -19.01 21.06 14.62
N MET A 708 -20.07 20.59 13.97
CA MET A 708 -21.35 21.30 13.98
C MET A 708 -21.99 21.21 15.34
N ASN A 709 -22.54 22.33 15.78
CA ASN A 709 -23.29 22.45 17.04
C ASN A 709 -22.52 21.91 18.26
N ALA A 710 -21.20 22.17 18.31
CA ALA A 710 -20.29 21.67 19.37
C ALA A 710 -20.75 22.05 20.79
N ASN A 711 -21.47 23.17 20.95
CA ASN A 711 -22.00 23.61 22.25
C ASN A 711 -23.18 22.75 22.76
N TYR A 712 -23.84 21.99 21.87
CA TYR A 712 -24.99 21.12 22.19
C TYR A 712 -24.77 19.72 21.61
N PRO A 713 -23.77 18.95 22.09
CA PRO A 713 -23.33 17.70 21.45
C PRO A 713 -24.32 16.52 21.60
N PHE A 714 -25.39 16.72 22.40
CA PHE A 714 -26.51 15.77 22.51
C PHE A 714 -27.77 16.27 21.77
N GLY A 715 -27.69 17.43 21.12
CA GLY A 715 -28.77 18.02 20.30
C GLY A 715 -28.86 17.41 18.93
N GLU A 716 -29.99 17.69 18.23
CA GLU A 716 -30.33 17.07 16.93
C GLU A 716 -29.38 17.39 15.78
N ASN A 717 -28.65 18.49 15.84
CA ASN A 717 -27.77 18.97 14.76
C ASN A 717 -26.29 18.81 15.08
N PHE A 718 -25.93 17.97 16.05
CA PHE A 718 -24.51 17.69 16.33
C PHE A 718 -23.92 16.77 15.29
N ASP A 719 -22.81 17.17 14.66
CA ASP A 719 -22.09 16.35 13.70
C ASP A 719 -20.60 16.71 13.64
N ALA A 720 -19.75 15.73 13.92
CA ALA A 720 -18.28 15.83 13.81
C ALA A 720 -17.73 15.04 12.61
N GLY A 721 -18.59 14.38 11.81
CA GLY A 721 -18.19 13.52 10.69
C GLY A 721 -17.88 14.26 9.38
N MET A 722 -17.99 15.62 9.38
CA MET A 722 -17.84 16.41 8.15
C MET A 722 -16.48 17.11 8.05
N ALA A 723 -15.41 16.35 8.27
CA ALA A 723 -14.04 16.84 8.16
C ALA A 723 -13.57 16.92 6.70
N TRP A 724 -13.64 18.10 6.09
CA TRP A 724 -13.21 18.35 4.70
C TRP A 724 -11.78 18.89 4.60
N GLY A 725 -11.19 19.38 5.67
CA GLY A 725 -9.86 19.97 5.72
C GLY A 725 -9.06 19.50 6.95
N PRO A 726 -7.85 20.01 7.18
CA PRO A 726 -7.09 19.76 8.39
C PRO A 726 -7.87 20.20 9.64
N VAL A 727 -8.05 19.29 10.58
CA VAL A 727 -8.71 19.57 11.88
C VAL A 727 -7.72 20.13 12.90
N THR A 728 -6.40 19.91 12.69
CA THR A 728 -5.31 20.42 13.53
C THR A 728 -4.53 21.51 12.82
N GLY A 729 -4.01 22.48 13.57
CA GLY A 729 -3.10 23.50 13.07
C GLY A 729 -1.67 23.00 12.91
N ARG A 730 -0.74 23.94 12.93
CA ARG A 730 0.71 23.65 12.83
C ARG A 730 1.18 22.72 13.94
N MET A 731 1.93 21.70 13.56
CA MET A 731 2.57 20.76 14.47
C MET A 731 4.08 20.75 14.22
N ILE A 732 4.86 20.99 15.25
CA ILE A 732 6.33 20.90 15.22
C ILE A 732 6.73 19.60 15.90
N TYR A 733 7.72 18.92 15.34
CA TYR A 733 8.22 17.67 15.87
C TYR A 733 9.74 17.58 15.82
N ALA A 734 10.29 16.73 16.67
CA ALA A 734 11.70 16.35 16.67
C ALA A 734 11.86 14.89 17.00
N GLY A 735 12.98 14.31 16.56
CA GLY A 735 13.28 12.92 16.91
C GLY A 735 14.73 12.54 16.62
N ILE A 736 15.08 11.35 17.11
CA ILE A 736 16.41 10.77 17.00
C ILE A 736 16.27 9.34 16.49
N ARG A 737 17.08 8.98 15.50
CA ARG A 737 17.24 7.61 15.03
C ARG A 737 18.64 7.14 15.37
N TYR A 738 18.75 6.00 16.01
CA TYR A 738 20.04 5.35 16.29
C TYR A 738 20.07 3.98 15.66
N LYS A 739 21.16 3.64 14.99
CA LYS A 739 21.31 2.36 14.28
C LYS A 739 22.66 1.73 14.52
N ILE A 740 22.66 0.42 14.72
CA ILE A 740 23.85 -0.43 14.71
C ILE A 740 23.77 -1.30 13.47
N ILE A 741 24.74 -1.11 12.58
CA ILE A 741 24.88 -1.86 11.34
C ILE A 741 25.95 -2.94 11.54
N LYS A 742 25.79 -4.07 10.85
CA LYS A 742 26.69 -5.24 10.92
C LYS A 742 28.03 -4.97 10.22
#